data_dad6eba51df0a1a52f87c8f60bc41f26
#
_entry.id   dad6eba51df0a1a52f87c8f60bc41f26
#
_cell.length_a   1.000
_cell.length_b   1.000
_cell.length_c   1.000
_cell.angle_alpha   90.00
_cell.angle_beta   90.00
_cell.angle_gamma   90.00
#
_symmetry.space_group_name_H-M   'P 1'
#
loop_
_entity.id
_entity.type
_entity.pdbx_description
1 polymer ?
#
loop_
_entity_poly.entity_id
_entity_poly.type
_entity_poly.pdbx_seq_one_letter_code
_entity_poly.pdbx_strand_id
1 'polypeptide(L)'
;MASNQLLQELQSALGSSKVTSGGSSTFYLGQNSSKLPSLIDDGSYYKGINVTTKGGYLSPRSGYVQTPFTLEDEDAFFTDNNGRKIKYKEVFEKGKFQGATSYYTEMGERIVCVYSGLIFILNPKTRKAQYVEIDQEENEFRQIGNRYEPRTQRLNQYVSRVNFSNAGEYLIIFDYPDRPIILDGYHAYRSPTGQVDTLGDPVYYVPATVMGCYNSNRLFVADASNSFTAGDPVGSLIAPKAPITFNEVYIEAGEYQGQVFSLGSISKHSPITAMGFLQVLDTSTGIGPMFVATKDVIYSYKTNMARSQWTEGNEAFGTMLLYNSGIIGPKAVDNLNSDIIFMSGDGHIRTLTISKEYSQSWENSPMDLDVFDWVYTDRPDLAELTVIKAFANKVFITVKPVVTEAIDLKGNNTYDYAFKGMVVLELDSTSSLSNKSAPVWAGIWTGVNVQDLVVCQDTLYMFTKDPEYKNQIYIVDPELSYDIHEGKKKNIKARIYTKQYGCESYFQDKKERNVHLGLQSLKGDITLDVKRSNDYGKFALWKHWEYTAPVCSRETPENLREHYFRDLSLGSPEETICNESTGEYGDVYRGVQFRIDISGEYWRLENLLIISDVHKTSYDENLCDLESGKKIYLDCDEIRDINLYHTTDYWEAV
;
A
#
# COMPACT_ATOMS: atom_id res chain seq x y z
N MET A 1 16.54 14.36 29.59
CA MET A 1 17.25 14.92 30.76
C MET A 1 17.95 13.83 31.59
N ALA A 2 17.37 12.67 31.83
CA ALA A 2 18.01 11.60 32.60
C ALA A 2 19.30 11.02 31.96
N SER A 3 19.38 10.97 30.63
CA SER A 3 20.56 10.46 29.93
C SER A 3 21.80 11.32 30.09
N ASN A 4 21.64 12.66 30.15
CA ASN A 4 22.76 13.58 30.35
C ASN A 4 23.30 13.57 31.79
N GLN A 5 22.46 13.31 32.79
CA GLN A 5 22.90 13.16 34.15
C GLN A 5 23.70 11.87 34.35
N LEU A 6 23.21 10.74 33.80
CA LEU A 6 23.92 9.48 33.82
C LEU A 6 25.28 9.57 33.12
N LEU A 7 25.35 10.31 32.03
CA LEU A 7 26.60 10.56 31.31
C LEU A 7 27.59 11.39 32.09
N GLN A 8 27.14 12.45 32.79
CA GLN A 8 27.97 13.28 33.65
C GLN A 8 28.49 12.48 34.86
N GLU A 9 27.68 11.62 35.47
CA GLU A 9 28.09 10.74 36.56
C GLU A 9 29.09 9.68 36.07
N LEU A 10 28.92 9.09 34.91
CA LEU A 10 29.87 8.19 34.28
C LEU A 10 31.19 8.87 33.92
N GLN A 11 31.14 10.09 33.36
CA GLN A 11 32.35 10.88 33.06
C GLN A 11 33.14 11.26 34.30
N SER A 12 32.45 11.51 35.44
CA SER A 12 33.11 11.79 36.71
C SER A 12 33.74 10.54 37.37
N ALA A 13 33.18 9.36 37.10
CA ALA A 13 33.64 8.09 37.67
C ALA A 13 34.82 7.43 36.93
N LEU A 14 35.02 7.79 35.65
CA LEU A 14 35.90 7.03 34.72
C LEU A 14 37.22 7.70 34.39
N GLY A 15 37.61 8.80 35.01
CA GLY A 15 38.95 9.42 34.95
C GLY A 15 39.65 9.37 33.59
N SER A 16 39.79 10.51 32.94
CA SER A 16 40.69 10.84 31.81
C SER A 16 40.56 10.16 30.44
N SER A 17 39.77 9.13 30.22
CA SER A 17 39.43 8.71 28.85
C SER A 17 38.21 9.48 28.35
N LYS A 18 38.31 10.09 27.18
CA LYS A 18 37.19 10.81 26.59
C LYS A 18 36.12 9.81 26.13
N VAL A 19 35.04 9.75 26.90
CA VAL A 19 33.89 8.91 26.59
C VAL A 19 32.89 9.70 25.79
N THR A 20 32.40 9.16 24.69
CA THR A 20 31.33 9.74 23.85
C THR A 20 30.11 8.86 23.89
N SER A 21 28.95 9.44 23.61
CA SER A 21 27.69 8.72 23.50
C SER A 21 26.96 9.05 22.23
N GLY A 22 26.14 8.11 21.78
CA GLY A 22 25.22 8.28 20.66
C GLY A 22 24.01 7.39 20.88
N GLY A 23 23.05 7.47 19.99
CA GLY A 23 21.86 6.64 20.07
C GLY A 23 20.60 7.40 19.67
N SER A 24 19.48 6.70 19.71
CA SER A 24 18.14 7.25 19.51
C SER A 24 17.34 7.11 20.80
N SER A 25 16.85 8.21 21.35
CA SER A 25 16.00 8.21 22.54
C SER A 25 14.56 7.83 22.23
N THR A 26 14.14 7.96 20.99
CA THR A 26 12.79 7.65 20.49
C THR A 26 12.84 7.38 18.99
N PHE A 27 11.75 6.84 18.42
CA PHE A 27 11.64 6.54 16.99
C PHE A 27 10.40 7.21 16.35
N TYR A 28 10.00 8.37 16.87
CA TYR A 28 8.74 9.04 16.49
C TYR A 28 8.73 9.64 15.07
N LEU A 29 9.88 9.83 14.44
CA LEU A 29 9.98 10.38 13.08
C LEU A 29 9.82 9.33 11.97
N GLY A 30 9.76 8.04 12.33
CA GLY A 30 9.55 6.98 11.37
C GLY A 30 10.76 6.65 10.50
N GLN A 31 10.50 5.97 9.38
CA GLN A 31 11.52 5.63 8.41
C GLN A 31 11.96 6.85 7.60
N ASN A 32 13.27 6.96 7.38
CA ASN A 32 13.85 7.93 6.46
C ASN A 32 15.04 7.30 5.72
N SER A 33 14.82 6.89 4.46
CA SER A 33 15.86 6.39 3.56
C SER A 33 16.20 7.38 2.43
N SER A 34 15.71 8.62 2.50
CA SER A 34 16.00 9.68 1.50
C SER A 34 17.43 10.21 1.56
N LYS A 35 18.10 9.99 2.68
CA LYS A 35 19.47 10.44 2.95
C LYS A 35 20.34 9.26 3.31
N LEU A 36 21.67 9.48 3.29
CA LEU A 36 22.60 8.50 3.85
C LEU A 36 22.29 8.22 5.32
N PRO A 37 22.49 7.00 5.82
CA PRO A 37 22.19 6.63 7.19
C PRO A 37 22.83 7.53 8.27
N SER A 38 23.97 8.16 7.97
CA SER A 38 24.64 9.12 8.85
C SER A 38 23.98 10.50 8.91
N LEU A 39 23.16 10.85 7.92
CA LEU A 39 22.58 12.19 7.77
C LEU A 39 21.09 12.25 8.15
N ILE A 40 20.48 11.14 8.54
CA ILE A 40 19.09 11.13 8.99
C ILE A 40 18.97 11.67 10.41
N ASP A 41 17.80 12.23 10.70
CA ASP A 41 17.52 12.89 11.98
C ASP A 41 17.49 11.90 13.17
N ASP A 42 17.78 12.40 14.36
CA ASP A 42 17.55 11.64 15.58
C ASP A 42 16.05 11.39 15.77
N GLY A 43 15.69 10.17 16.14
CA GLY A 43 14.31 9.73 16.21
C GLY A 43 13.78 9.08 14.92
N SER A 44 14.56 9.09 13.84
CA SER A 44 14.31 8.30 12.63
C SER A 44 15.12 7.01 12.63
N TYR A 45 14.64 6.03 11.88
CA TYR A 45 15.40 4.83 11.49
C TYR A 45 15.53 4.77 9.97
N TYR A 46 16.59 4.13 9.49
CA TYR A 46 16.89 4.13 8.05
C TYR A 46 15.89 3.30 7.25
N LYS A 47 15.60 2.06 7.70
CA LYS A 47 14.62 1.17 7.07
C LYS A 47 13.88 0.35 8.12
N GLY A 48 12.57 0.14 7.92
CA GLY A 48 11.70 -0.68 8.75
C GLY A 48 10.94 -1.72 7.93
N ILE A 49 10.91 -2.95 8.43
CA ILE A 49 10.12 -4.04 7.89
C ILE A 49 9.24 -4.59 9.01
N ASN A 50 7.93 -4.65 8.78
CA ASN A 50 6.95 -5.18 9.71
C ASN A 50 6.93 -4.49 11.09
N VAL A 51 7.15 -3.18 11.12
CA VAL A 51 7.10 -2.35 12.32
C VAL A 51 6.03 -1.27 12.22
N THR A 52 5.65 -0.73 13.37
CA THR A 52 4.81 0.46 13.53
C THR A 52 5.47 1.40 14.54
N THR A 53 5.25 2.71 14.37
CA THR A 53 5.91 3.78 15.15
C THR A 53 4.99 4.46 16.16
N LYS A 54 3.82 3.93 16.38
CA LYS A 54 2.80 4.54 17.25
C LYS A 54 3.35 4.84 18.65
N GLY A 55 3.26 6.09 19.07
CA GLY A 55 3.70 6.52 20.40
C GLY A 55 5.20 6.75 20.55
N GLY A 56 5.97 6.81 19.46
CA GLY A 56 7.41 7.10 19.49
C GLY A 56 8.31 5.93 19.82
N TYR A 57 7.77 4.74 19.91
CA TYR A 57 8.50 3.48 20.01
C TYR A 57 8.22 2.61 18.79
N LEU A 58 9.06 1.63 18.55
CA LEU A 58 8.83 0.60 17.53
C LEU A 58 8.20 -0.63 18.15
N SER A 59 7.20 -1.17 17.47
CA SER A 59 6.54 -2.43 17.85
C SER A 59 6.20 -3.23 16.58
N PRO A 60 5.80 -4.52 16.72
CA PRO A 60 5.34 -5.29 15.58
C PRO A 60 4.16 -4.59 14.90
N ARG A 61 4.05 -4.75 13.58
CA ARG A 61 2.87 -4.32 12.83
C ARG A 61 1.59 -5.01 13.31
N SER A 62 0.45 -4.52 12.87
CA SER A 62 -0.84 -5.20 13.03
C SER A 62 -0.82 -6.61 12.43
N GLY A 63 -1.47 -7.55 13.09
CA GLY A 63 -1.54 -8.94 12.66
C GLY A 63 -2.39 -9.14 11.40
N TYR A 64 -2.02 -10.12 10.60
CA TYR A 64 -2.81 -10.61 9.47
C TYR A 64 -3.55 -11.87 9.90
N VAL A 65 -4.87 -11.84 9.83
CA VAL A 65 -5.72 -12.98 10.21
C VAL A 65 -6.35 -13.56 8.97
N GLN A 66 -5.97 -14.79 8.62
CA GLN A 66 -6.61 -15.49 7.52
C GLN A 66 -8.09 -15.68 7.80
N THR A 67 -8.90 -15.24 6.85
CA THR A 67 -10.37 -15.27 6.94
C THR A 67 -10.90 -16.07 5.76
N PRO A 68 -11.01 -17.40 5.90
CA PRO A 68 -11.49 -18.24 4.83
C PRO A 68 -12.98 -18.00 4.57
N PHE A 69 -13.34 -17.89 3.30
CA PHE A 69 -14.72 -17.92 2.83
C PHE A 69 -15.00 -19.24 2.16
N THR A 70 -16.17 -19.83 2.46
CA THR A 70 -16.60 -21.09 1.85
C THR A 70 -17.76 -20.83 0.91
N LEU A 71 -17.75 -21.46 -0.26
CA LEU A 71 -18.88 -21.35 -1.19
C LEU A 71 -20.14 -21.98 -0.56
N GLU A 72 -21.30 -21.38 -0.81
CA GLU A 72 -22.58 -21.92 -0.35
C GLU A 72 -22.90 -23.27 -1.01
N ASP A 73 -22.56 -23.40 -2.30
CA ASP A 73 -22.64 -24.66 -3.05
C ASP A 73 -21.25 -25.02 -3.57
N GLU A 74 -20.57 -25.91 -2.86
CA GLU A 74 -19.20 -26.36 -3.21
C GLU A 74 -19.15 -27.30 -4.43
N ASP A 75 -20.27 -27.93 -4.76
CA ASP A 75 -20.37 -28.87 -5.88
C ASP A 75 -20.88 -28.22 -7.17
N ALA A 76 -21.32 -26.97 -7.09
CA ALA A 76 -21.75 -26.22 -8.26
C ALA A 76 -20.62 -26.09 -9.28
N PHE A 77 -20.97 -26.27 -10.54
CA PHE A 77 -20.05 -26.19 -11.67
C PHE A 77 -20.74 -25.56 -12.88
N PHE A 78 -19.94 -25.03 -13.76
CA PHE A 78 -20.39 -24.70 -15.10
C PHE A 78 -19.74 -25.64 -16.13
N THR A 79 -20.41 -25.79 -17.26
CA THR A 79 -19.89 -26.56 -18.38
C THR A 79 -19.40 -25.58 -19.45
N ASP A 80 -18.15 -25.69 -19.86
CA ASP A 80 -17.61 -24.88 -20.95
C ASP A 80 -18.14 -25.35 -22.33
N ASN A 81 -17.84 -24.58 -23.39
CA ASN A 81 -18.28 -24.90 -24.74
C ASN A 81 -17.74 -26.25 -25.29
N ASN A 82 -16.74 -26.86 -24.63
CA ASN A 82 -16.17 -28.14 -24.96
C ASN A 82 -16.74 -29.28 -24.12
N GLY A 83 -17.75 -29.02 -23.29
CA GLY A 83 -18.36 -30.01 -22.40
C GLY A 83 -17.56 -30.29 -21.11
N ARG A 84 -16.50 -29.52 -20.82
CA ARG A 84 -15.70 -29.69 -19.59
C ARG A 84 -16.44 -29.03 -18.42
N LYS A 85 -16.57 -29.77 -17.34
CA LYS A 85 -17.11 -29.27 -16.07
C LYS A 85 -15.98 -28.64 -15.23
N ILE A 86 -16.16 -27.37 -14.86
CA ILE A 86 -15.25 -26.63 -13.98
C ILE A 86 -16.03 -26.22 -12.74
N LYS A 87 -15.54 -26.60 -11.56
CA LYS A 87 -16.18 -26.23 -10.29
C LYS A 87 -15.94 -24.75 -9.99
N TYR A 88 -16.96 -24.05 -9.54
CA TYR A 88 -16.82 -22.66 -9.07
C TYR A 88 -15.81 -22.55 -7.93
N LYS A 89 -15.72 -23.54 -7.07
CA LYS A 89 -14.72 -23.63 -6.00
C LYS A 89 -13.29 -23.56 -6.53
N GLU A 90 -12.98 -24.28 -7.61
CA GLU A 90 -11.66 -24.29 -8.22
C GLU A 90 -11.28 -22.89 -8.75
N VAL A 91 -12.24 -22.18 -9.36
CA VAL A 91 -12.02 -20.81 -9.85
C VAL A 91 -11.90 -19.84 -8.68
N PHE A 92 -12.70 -19.98 -7.64
CA PHE A 92 -12.60 -19.14 -6.46
C PHE A 92 -11.24 -19.29 -5.77
N GLU A 93 -10.73 -20.52 -5.65
CA GLU A 93 -9.46 -20.81 -4.98
C GLU A 93 -8.23 -20.49 -5.84
N LYS A 94 -8.27 -20.67 -7.16
CA LYS A 94 -7.08 -20.61 -8.03
C LYS A 94 -7.23 -19.69 -9.24
N GLY A 95 -8.43 -19.15 -9.49
CA GLY A 95 -8.69 -18.28 -10.62
C GLY A 95 -7.86 -17.02 -10.58
N LYS A 96 -7.68 -16.39 -11.76
CA LYS A 96 -7.04 -15.09 -11.90
C LYS A 96 -7.88 -14.03 -11.18
N PHE A 97 -7.27 -13.35 -10.23
CA PHE A 97 -7.92 -12.27 -9.52
C PHE A 97 -8.05 -11.03 -10.41
N GLN A 98 -9.25 -10.47 -10.53
CA GLN A 98 -9.51 -9.32 -11.38
C GLN A 98 -10.00 -8.08 -10.63
N GLY A 99 -10.25 -8.18 -9.34
CA GLY A 99 -10.59 -7.04 -8.49
C GLY A 99 -11.65 -7.36 -7.45
N ALA A 100 -11.74 -6.51 -6.45
CA ALA A 100 -12.77 -6.57 -5.42
C ALA A 100 -13.20 -5.17 -4.99
N THR A 101 -14.42 -5.05 -4.47
CA THR A 101 -14.95 -3.80 -3.91
C THR A 101 -15.99 -4.09 -2.84
N SER A 102 -16.24 -3.12 -1.96
CA SER A 102 -17.40 -3.16 -1.08
C SER A 102 -18.66 -2.78 -1.84
N TYR A 103 -19.76 -3.42 -1.50
CA TYR A 103 -21.07 -3.19 -2.08
C TYR A 103 -22.15 -3.18 -1.00
N TYR A 104 -22.93 -2.13 -0.97
CA TYR A 104 -24.00 -1.98 0.00
C TYR A 104 -25.31 -2.49 -0.59
N THR A 105 -25.91 -3.48 0.11
CA THR A 105 -27.20 -4.08 -0.23
C THR A 105 -28.21 -3.81 0.88
N GLU A 106 -29.50 -4.04 0.63
CA GLU A 106 -30.54 -4.00 1.67
C GLU A 106 -30.23 -4.92 2.86
N MET A 107 -29.50 -6.02 2.63
CA MET A 107 -29.05 -6.96 3.68
C MET A 107 -27.74 -6.54 4.35
N GLY A 108 -27.27 -5.31 4.10
CA GLY A 108 -26.03 -4.76 4.61
C GLY A 108 -24.87 -4.89 3.61
N GLU A 109 -23.71 -4.41 4.05
CA GLU A 109 -22.50 -4.34 3.23
C GLU A 109 -21.93 -5.74 2.95
N ARG A 110 -21.51 -5.95 1.71
CA ARG A 110 -20.92 -7.18 1.16
C ARG A 110 -19.62 -6.83 0.45
N ILE A 111 -18.84 -7.84 0.14
CA ILE A 111 -17.69 -7.69 -0.75
C ILE A 111 -18.02 -8.42 -2.05
N VAL A 112 -17.83 -7.73 -3.18
CA VAL A 112 -17.92 -8.31 -4.51
C VAL A 112 -16.51 -8.49 -5.04
N CYS A 113 -16.18 -9.69 -5.53
CA CYS A 113 -14.89 -9.96 -6.15
C CYS A 113 -15.06 -10.74 -7.46
N VAL A 114 -14.08 -10.58 -8.34
CA VAL A 114 -14.07 -11.22 -9.66
C VAL A 114 -12.84 -12.11 -9.79
N TYR A 115 -13.08 -13.38 -10.12
CA TYR A 115 -12.03 -14.36 -10.42
C TYR A 115 -12.27 -14.98 -11.79
N SER A 116 -11.30 -14.85 -12.71
CA SER A 116 -11.38 -15.38 -14.08
C SER A 116 -12.71 -15.12 -14.79
N GLY A 117 -13.26 -13.92 -14.62
CA GLY A 117 -14.53 -13.49 -15.21
C GLY A 117 -15.78 -13.93 -14.47
N LEU A 118 -15.68 -14.63 -13.35
CA LEU A 118 -16.81 -15.00 -12.51
C LEU A 118 -16.95 -14.04 -11.32
N ILE A 119 -18.19 -13.66 -11.03
CA ILE A 119 -18.53 -12.74 -9.94
C ILE A 119 -18.90 -13.54 -8.70
N PHE A 120 -18.31 -13.19 -7.56
CA PHE A 120 -18.65 -13.75 -6.26
C PHE A 120 -19.02 -12.65 -5.28
N ILE A 121 -20.08 -12.86 -4.51
CA ILE A 121 -20.47 -12.02 -3.38
C ILE A 121 -20.06 -12.71 -2.09
N LEU A 122 -19.28 -12.02 -1.28
CA LEU A 122 -18.82 -12.49 0.01
C LEU A 122 -19.62 -11.84 1.13
N ASN A 123 -20.12 -12.64 2.05
CA ASN A 123 -20.76 -12.16 3.26
C ASN A 123 -19.76 -12.18 4.42
N PRO A 124 -19.27 -11.02 4.89
CA PRO A 124 -18.29 -10.96 5.97
C PRO A 124 -18.75 -11.57 7.28
N LYS A 125 -20.05 -11.47 7.60
CA LYS A 125 -20.63 -11.99 8.86
C LYS A 125 -20.71 -13.51 8.89
N THR A 126 -21.17 -14.13 7.80
CA THR A 126 -21.34 -15.58 7.72
C THR A 126 -20.12 -16.30 7.17
N ARG A 127 -19.16 -15.56 6.61
CA ARG A 127 -17.99 -16.10 5.89
C ARG A 127 -18.37 -17.05 4.73
N LYS A 128 -19.50 -16.77 4.11
CA LYS A 128 -19.97 -17.49 2.94
C LYS A 128 -19.72 -16.69 1.67
N ALA A 129 -19.42 -17.38 0.60
CA ALA A 129 -19.30 -16.86 -0.75
C ALA A 129 -20.40 -17.43 -1.63
N GLN A 130 -21.01 -16.59 -2.44
CA GLN A 130 -22.02 -16.99 -3.41
C GLN A 130 -21.55 -16.60 -4.81
N TYR A 131 -21.64 -17.52 -5.76
CA TYR A 131 -21.49 -17.19 -7.17
C TYR A 131 -22.73 -16.45 -7.67
N VAL A 132 -22.52 -15.46 -8.53
CA VAL A 132 -23.60 -14.68 -9.14
C VAL A 132 -23.69 -15.04 -10.61
N GLU A 133 -24.83 -15.57 -11.02
CA GLU A 133 -25.13 -15.76 -12.42
C GLU A 133 -25.51 -14.42 -13.07
N ILE A 134 -25.05 -14.23 -14.31
CA ILE A 134 -25.42 -13.08 -15.11
C ILE A 134 -26.60 -13.52 -15.96
N ASP A 135 -27.74 -12.83 -15.84
CA ASP A 135 -28.96 -13.13 -16.57
C ASP A 135 -28.72 -13.06 -18.08
N GLN A 136 -29.22 -14.07 -18.80
CA GLN A 136 -29.21 -14.07 -20.25
C GLN A 136 -30.37 -13.24 -20.80
N GLU A 137 -30.06 -12.23 -21.59
CA GLU A 137 -31.03 -11.78 -22.58
C GLU A 137 -31.02 -12.74 -23.79
N GLU A 138 -32.16 -13.34 -24.10
CA GLU A 138 -32.34 -14.15 -25.29
C GLU A 138 -31.96 -13.26 -26.51
N ASN A 139 -31.00 -13.72 -27.34
CA ASN A 139 -30.57 -13.15 -28.61
C ASN A 139 -29.48 -12.06 -28.64
N GLU A 140 -28.70 -11.84 -27.63
CA GLU A 140 -27.51 -10.98 -27.77
C GLU A 140 -26.31 -11.75 -28.35
N PHE A 141 -25.96 -11.41 -29.61
CA PHE A 141 -24.74 -11.90 -30.26
C PHE A 141 -23.69 -10.80 -30.34
N ARG A 142 -22.46 -11.10 -30.05
CA ARG A 142 -21.31 -10.25 -30.29
C ARG A 142 -20.76 -10.51 -31.69
N GLN A 143 -20.57 -9.47 -32.50
CA GLN A 143 -19.88 -9.60 -33.76
C GLN A 143 -18.36 -9.52 -33.52
N ILE A 144 -17.65 -10.61 -33.77
CA ILE A 144 -16.19 -10.65 -33.78
C ILE A 144 -15.75 -10.91 -35.21
N GLY A 145 -15.32 -9.86 -35.93
CA GLY A 145 -15.04 -9.94 -37.36
C GLY A 145 -16.30 -10.31 -38.14
N ASN A 146 -16.27 -11.42 -38.89
CA ASN A 146 -17.42 -11.92 -39.68
C ASN A 146 -18.25 -13.01 -38.98
N ARG A 147 -17.99 -13.26 -37.68
CA ARG A 147 -18.71 -14.27 -36.88
C ARG A 147 -19.55 -13.60 -35.81
N TYR A 148 -20.73 -14.14 -35.61
CA TYR A 148 -21.58 -13.81 -34.47
C TYR A 148 -21.37 -14.89 -33.42
N GLU A 149 -20.83 -14.51 -32.24
CA GLU A 149 -20.72 -15.39 -31.10
C GLU A 149 -21.74 -14.96 -30.04
N PRO A 150 -22.40 -15.92 -29.35
CA PRO A 150 -23.26 -15.55 -28.22
C PRO A 150 -22.42 -14.78 -27.20
N ARG A 151 -22.94 -13.64 -26.71
CA ARG A 151 -22.29 -12.89 -25.64
C ARG A 151 -22.13 -13.81 -24.44
N THR A 152 -20.92 -13.91 -23.96
CA THR A 152 -20.64 -14.75 -22.82
C THR A 152 -21.28 -14.14 -21.58
N GLN A 153 -21.94 -14.97 -20.79
CA GLN A 153 -22.49 -14.65 -19.45
C GLN A 153 -21.40 -14.37 -18.42
N ARG A 154 -20.24 -13.90 -18.83
CA ARG A 154 -19.06 -13.76 -18.01
C ARG A 154 -18.30 -12.51 -18.40
N LEU A 155 -17.57 -11.97 -17.43
CA LEU A 155 -16.63 -10.90 -17.70
C LEU A 155 -15.44 -11.40 -18.52
N ASN A 156 -14.74 -10.47 -19.13
CA ASN A 156 -13.52 -10.79 -19.88
C ASN A 156 -12.41 -11.28 -18.93
N GLN A 157 -12.14 -12.59 -18.96
CA GLN A 157 -11.14 -13.21 -18.09
C GLN A 157 -9.69 -12.78 -18.39
N TYR A 158 -9.43 -12.14 -19.53
CA TYR A 158 -8.07 -11.78 -19.94
C TYR A 158 -7.61 -10.43 -19.41
N VAL A 159 -8.52 -9.54 -19.00
CA VAL A 159 -8.15 -8.27 -18.39
C VAL A 159 -7.45 -8.49 -17.04
N SER A 160 -6.48 -7.64 -16.75
CA SER A 160 -5.72 -7.74 -15.50
C SER A 160 -6.56 -7.31 -14.30
N ARG A 161 -7.37 -6.27 -14.45
CA ARG A 161 -8.29 -5.77 -13.43
C ARG A 161 -9.57 -5.25 -14.09
N VAL A 162 -10.68 -5.45 -13.42
CA VAL A 162 -11.97 -4.81 -13.72
C VAL A 162 -12.15 -3.61 -12.79
N ASN A 163 -12.87 -2.61 -13.27
CA ASN A 163 -13.20 -1.43 -12.49
C ASN A 163 -14.64 -1.52 -11.97
N PHE A 164 -14.90 -0.85 -10.87
CA PHE A 164 -16.18 -0.86 -10.18
C PHE A 164 -16.66 0.56 -9.92
N SER A 165 -17.96 0.77 -9.94
CA SER A 165 -18.60 2.00 -9.46
C SER A 165 -19.90 1.67 -8.74
N ASN A 166 -20.00 2.10 -7.48
CA ASN A 166 -21.29 2.07 -6.79
C ASN A 166 -22.16 3.22 -7.31
N ALA A 167 -23.39 2.94 -7.71
CA ALA A 167 -24.35 3.90 -8.24
C ALA A 167 -25.71 3.76 -7.51
N GLY A 168 -25.78 4.33 -6.31
CA GLY A 168 -26.91 4.11 -5.41
C GLY A 168 -26.96 2.68 -4.92
N GLU A 169 -28.05 1.98 -5.24
CA GLU A 169 -28.28 0.56 -4.88
C GLU A 169 -27.58 -0.41 -5.83
N TYR A 170 -27.01 0.08 -6.93
CA TYR A 170 -26.43 -0.71 -8.00
C TYR A 170 -24.90 -0.69 -7.94
N LEU A 171 -24.28 -1.83 -8.27
CA LEU A 171 -22.85 -1.93 -8.51
C LEU A 171 -22.62 -2.16 -10.00
N ILE A 172 -21.85 -1.27 -10.62
CA ILE A 172 -21.46 -1.37 -12.02
C ILE A 172 -20.07 -1.98 -12.09
N ILE A 173 -19.94 -3.08 -12.86
CA ILE A 173 -18.68 -3.77 -13.11
C ILE A 173 -18.30 -3.56 -14.57
N PHE A 174 -17.24 -2.83 -14.82
CA PHE A 174 -16.83 -2.45 -16.19
C PHE A 174 -16.05 -3.58 -16.85
N ASP A 175 -16.50 -4.01 -18.02
CA ASP A 175 -16.03 -5.19 -18.76
C ASP A 175 -15.55 -4.84 -20.19
N TYR A 176 -14.92 -3.69 -20.35
CA TYR A 176 -14.46 -3.25 -21.67
C TYR A 176 -13.64 -4.34 -22.40
N PRO A 177 -13.87 -4.58 -23.71
CA PRO A 177 -14.71 -3.81 -24.65
C PRO A 177 -16.20 -4.16 -24.64
N ASP A 178 -16.65 -5.07 -23.79
CA ASP A 178 -18.07 -5.36 -23.65
C ASP A 178 -18.77 -4.30 -22.77
N ARG A 179 -20.10 -4.31 -22.78
CA ARG A 179 -20.90 -3.46 -21.91
C ARG A 179 -20.75 -3.89 -20.46
N PRO A 180 -20.84 -2.97 -19.49
CA PRO A 180 -20.69 -3.31 -18.10
C PRO A 180 -21.81 -4.25 -17.62
N ILE A 181 -21.49 -4.98 -16.55
CA ILE A 181 -22.45 -5.74 -15.76
C ILE A 181 -23.01 -4.83 -14.69
N ILE A 182 -24.32 -4.86 -14.51
CA ILE A 182 -25.03 -4.16 -13.43
C ILE A 182 -25.46 -5.23 -12.43
N LEU A 183 -25.04 -5.07 -11.20
CA LEU A 183 -25.41 -5.92 -10.08
C LEU A 183 -26.46 -5.18 -9.23
N ASP A 184 -27.61 -5.82 -9.04
CA ASP A 184 -28.72 -5.35 -8.23
C ASP A 184 -28.98 -6.38 -7.10
N GLY A 185 -28.48 -6.11 -5.94
CA GLY A 185 -28.49 -7.08 -4.85
C GLY A 185 -27.72 -8.36 -5.19
N TYR A 186 -28.42 -9.42 -5.58
CA TYR A 186 -27.85 -10.70 -5.99
C TYR A 186 -28.09 -11.03 -7.47
N HIS A 187 -28.77 -10.15 -8.19
CA HIS A 187 -29.05 -10.29 -9.62
C HIS A 187 -28.02 -9.49 -10.42
N ALA A 188 -27.46 -10.12 -11.43
CA ALA A 188 -26.52 -9.47 -12.34
C ALA A 188 -27.03 -9.58 -13.77
N TYR A 189 -26.96 -8.50 -14.51
CA TYR A 189 -27.32 -8.48 -15.92
C TYR A 189 -26.38 -7.55 -16.68
N ARG A 190 -26.18 -7.84 -17.95
CA ARG A 190 -25.39 -6.97 -18.81
C ARG A 190 -26.23 -5.76 -19.24
N SER A 191 -25.62 -4.58 -19.28
CA SER A 191 -26.29 -3.35 -19.73
C SER A 191 -26.98 -3.58 -21.08
N PRO A 192 -28.31 -3.37 -21.20
CA PRO A 192 -29.09 -3.74 -22.38
C PRO A 192 -28.75 -2.92 -23.64
N THR A 193 -29.19 -3.42 -24.80
CA THR A 193 -29.11 -2.72 -26.09
C THR A 193 -30.40 -2.84 -26.85
N GLY A 194 -30.66 -1.86 -27.72
CA GLY A 194 -31.77 -1.92 -28.70
C GLY A 194 -33.17 -2.00 -28.07
N GLN A 195 -33.29 -1.51 -26.84
CA GLN A 195 -34.59 -1.46 -26.15
C GLN A 195 -35.36 -0.22 -26.57
N VAL A 196 -36.68 -0.31 -26.45
CA VAL A 196 -37.60 0.82 -26.59
C VAL A 196 -38.41 0.97 -25.31
N ASP A 197 -38.82 2.19 -25.01
CA ASP A 197 -39.72 2.47 -23.89
C ASP A 197 -41.18 2.05 -24.20
N THR A 198 -42.09 2.36 -23.28
CA THR A 198 -43.50 2.05 -23.42
C THR A 198 -44.19 2.84 -24.55
N LEU A 199 -43.56 3.89 -25.05
CA LEU A 199 -44.03 4.72 -26.15
C LEU A 199 -43.44 4.31 -27.51
N GLY A 200 -42.46 3.40 -27.50
CA GLY A 200 -41.73 2.95 -28.68
C GLY A 200 -40.48 3.77 -29.01
N ASP A 201 -40.10 4.69 -28.12
CA ASP A 201 -38.87 5.48 -28.26
C ASP A 201 -37.62 4.71 -27.84
N PRO A 202 -36.47 4.88 -28.51
CA PRO A 202 -35.25 4.18 -28.18
C PRO A 202 -34.76 4.56 -26.77
N VAL A 203 -34.36 3.54 -25.98
CA VAL A 203 -33.77 3.71 -24.67
C VAL A 203 -32.28 3.37 -24.75
N TYR A 204 -31.44 4.28 -24.27
CA TYR A 204 -30.01 4.13 -24.22
C TYR A 204 -29.57 3.82 -22.80
N TYR A 205 -28.81 2.74 -22.63
CA TYR A 205 -28.25 2.29 -21.37
C TYR A 205 -26.74 2.52 -21.31
N VAL A 206 -26.10 2.10 -20.21
CA VAL A 206 -24.66 2.28 -20.01
C VAL A 206 -23.87 1.69 -21.18
N PRO A 207 -23.08 2.50 -21.90
CA PRO A 207 -22.30 2.04 -23.05
C PRO A 207 -21.10 1.18 -22.60
N ALA A 208 -20.41 0.57 -23.58
CA ALA A 208 -19.14 -0.10 -23.33
C ALA A 208 -18.05 0.92 -22.94
N THR A 209 -17.60 0.88 -21.70
CA THR A 209 -16.69 1.86 -21.09
C THR A 209 -15.71 1.18 -20.14
N VAL A 210 -14.60 1.84 -19.86
CA VAL A 210 -13.49 1.25 -19.09
C VAL A 210 -13.64 1.46 -17.58
N MET A 211 -14.27 2.56 -17.17
CA MET A 211 -14.48 2.90 -15.75
C MET A 211 -15.59 3.94 -15.61
N GLY A 212 -16.00 4.17 -14.38
CA GLY A 212 -16.95 5.22 -14.05
C GLY A 212 -16.90 5.65 -12.61
N CYS A 213 -17.59 6.75 -12.34
CA CYS A 213 -17.76 7.33 -11.03
C CYS A 213 -19.20 7.81 -10.86
N TYR A 214 -19.80 7.53 -9.71
CA TYR A 214 -21.14 8.02 -9.38
C TYR A 214 -21.04 9.30 -8.57
N ASN A 215 -21.61 10.36 -9.09
CA ASN A 215 -21.64 11.66 -8.42
C ASN A 215 -22.92 12.42 -8.79
N SER A 216 -23.46 13.19 -7.86
CA SER A 216 -24.65 14.03 -8.05
C SER A 216 -25.82 13.27 -8.71
N ASN A 217 -26.08 12.06 -8.23
CA ASN A 217 -27.13 11.15 -8.70
C ASN A 217 -27.00 10.73 -10.18
N ARG A 218 -25.79 10.79 -10.76
CA ARG A 218 -25.50 10.37 -12.14
C ARG A 218 -24.30 9.47 -12.19
N LEU A 219 -24.31 8.51 -13.12
CA LEU A 219 -23.14 7.71 -13.45
C LEU A 219 -22.35 8.41 -14.56
N PHE A 220 -21.12 8.79 -14.25
CA PHE A 220 -20.14 9.26 -15.23
C PHE A 220 -19.31 8.08 -15.69
N VAL A 221 -19.07 7.95 -16.98
CA VAL A 221 -18.30 6.84 -17.55
C VAL A 221 -17.25 7.35 -18.53
N ALA A 222 -16.06 6.75 -18.45
CA ALA A 222 -14.96 7.05 -19.36
C ALA A 222 -14.86 5.98 -20.46
N ASP A 223 -14.63 6.42 -21.67
CA ASP A 223 -14.27 5.54 -22.78
C ASP A 223 -12.79 5.12 -22.69
N ALA A 224 -12.31 4.36 -23.66
CA ALA A 224 -10.90 3.95 -23.72
C ALA A 224 -9.96 5.07 -24.20
N SER A 225 -10.46 6.27 -24.41
CA SER A 225 -9.71 7.46 -24.80
C SER A 225 -9.56 8.43 -23.61
N ASN A 226 -9.48 9.70 -23.88
CA ASN A 226 -9.44 10.76 -22.88
C ASN A 226 -10.80 11.46 -22.70
N SER A 227 -11.88 10.78 -22.99
CA SER A 227 -13.22 11.35 -22.95
C SER A 227 -14.10 10.63 -21.94
N PHE A 228 -15.05 11.35 -21.39
CA PHE A 228 -16.09 10.79 -20.53
C PHE A 228 -17.45 11.39 -20.86
N THR A 229 -18.51 10.71 -20.47
CA THR A 229 -19.89 11.16 -20.60
C THR A 229 -20.66 10.87 -19.32
N ALA A 230 -21.82 11.50 -19.16
CA ALA A 230 -22.66 11.35 -17.97
C ALA A 230 -24.02 10.77 -18.36
N GLY A 231 -24.49 9.82 -17.57
CA GLY A 231 -25.84 9.27 -17.65
C GLY A 231 -26.92 10.23 -17.16
N ASP A 232 -28.16 9.79 -17.31
CA ASP A 232 -29.33 10.43 -16.71
C ASP A 232 -29.29 10.30 -15.18
N PRO A 233 -30.11 11.07 -14.42
CA PRO A 233 -30.26 10.83 -12.99
C PRO A 233 -30.71 9.39 -12.72
N VAL A 234 -30.01 8.69 -11.85
CA VAL A 234 -30.32 7.29 -11.49
C VAL A 234 -31.68 7.21 -10.82
N GLY A 235 -32.48 6.20 -11.20
CA GLY A 235 -33.85 6.05 -10.71
C GLY A 235 -34.89 6.90 -11.47
N SER A 236 -34.53 7.53 -12.58
CA SER A 236 -35.47 8.16 -13.49
C SER A 236 -36.40 7.09 -14.08
N LEU A 237 -37.71 7.24 -13.86
CA LEU A 237 -38.76 6.21 -13.96
C LEU A 237 -39.08 5.67 -15.36
N ILE A 238 -38.29 5.95 -16.38
CA ILE A 238 -38.66 5.69 -17.77
C ILE A 238 -38.09 4.40 -18.34
N ALA A 239 -37.17 3.74 -17.63
CA ALA A 239 -36.44 2.59 -18.16
C ALA A 239 -37.15 1.25 -17.82
N PRO A 240 -37.59 0.47 -18.82
CA PRO A 240 -38.33 -0.76 -18.58
C PRO A 240 -37.46 -1.93 -18.03
N LYS A 241 -36.12 -1.87 -18.14
CA LYS A 241 -35.25 -3.00 -17.80
C LYS A 241 -34.06 -2.67 -16.91
N ALA A 242 -33.62 -1.42 -16.87
CA ALA A 242 -32.49 -1.02 -16.02
C ALA A 242 -32.63 0.44 -15.58
N PRO A 243 -32.25 0.76 -14.34
CA PRO A 243 -32.48 2.09 -13.75
C PRO A 243 -31.44 3.13 -14.17
N ILE A 244 -30.39 2.74 -14.90
CA ILE A 244 -29.29 3.62 -15.32
C ILE A 244 -29.34 3.79 -16.82
N THR A 245 -29.74 4.98 -17.27
CA THR A 245 -29.93 5.33 -18.68
C THR A 245 -29.02 6.49 -19.10
N PHE A 246 -28.88 6.67 -20.40
CA PHE A 246 -28.07 7.70 -21.05
C PHE A 246 -28.88 8.43 -22.15
N ASN A 247 -30.18 8.51 -21.95
CA ASN A 247 -31.09 9.09 -22.96
C ASN A 247 -30.79 10.55 -23.24
N GLU A 248 -30.48 11.37 -22.23
CA GLU A 248 -30.13 12.79 -22.40
C GLU A 248 -28.96 12.99 -23.38
N VAL A 249 -28.07 12.01 -23.53
CA VAL A 249 -26.90 12.11 -24.39
C VAL A 249 -27.14 11.60 -25.80
N TYR A 250 -27.97 10.56 -25.95
CA TYR A 250 -28.09 9.82 -27.23
C TYR A 250 -29.41 10.01 -27.95
N ILE A 251 -30.42 10.69 -27.38
CA ILE A 251 -31.66 10.99 -28.06
C ILE A 251 -31.41 12.09 -29.12
N GLU A 252 -31.79 11.83 -30.38
CA GLU A 252 -31.51 12.70 -31.54
C GLU A 252 -32.05 14.14 -31.42
N ALA A 253 -33.12 14.33 -30.68
CA ALA A 253 -33.74 15.64 -30.46
C ALA A 253 -33.40 16.27 -29.11
N GLY A 254 -32.51 15.65 -28.33
CA GLY A 254 -32.18 16.09 -26.98
C GLY A 254 -31.26 17.31 -26.93
N GLU A 255 -31.48 18.18 -25.97
CA GLU A 255 -30.64 19.37 -25.71
C GLU A 255 -29.15 19.02 -25.50
N TYR A 256 -28.88 17.83 -24.99
CA TYR A 256 -27.53 17.35 -24.64
C TYR A 256 -27.01 16.27 -25.60
N GLN A 257 -27.58 16.16 -26.78
CA GLN A 257 -27.20 15.16 -27.76
C GLN A 257 -25.70 15.17 -28.04
N GLY A 258 -25.07 13.97 -27.94
CA GLY A 258 -23.66 13.80 -28.23
C GLY A 258 -22.71 14.51 -27.25
N GLN A 259 -23.20 14.96 -26.09
CA GLN A 259 -22.37 15.65 -25.12
C GLN A 259 -21.32 14.70 -24.52
N VAL A 260 -20.11 14.81 -25.02
CA VAL A 260 -18.92 14.10 -24.56
C VAL A 260 -17.89 15.12 -24.12
N PHE A 261 -17.36 14.95 -22.91
CA PHE A 261 -16.36 15.83 -22.33
C PHE A 261 -14.98 15.26 -22.57
N SER A 262 -14.13 15.99 -23.28
CA SER A 262 -12.73 15.63 -23.47
C SER A 262 -11.85 16.41 -22.51
N LEU A 263 -10.88 15.72 -21.91
CA LEU A 263 -9.82 16.39 -21.17
C LEU A 263 -8.96 17.16 -22.18
N GLY A 264 -8.84 18.47 -22.02
CA GLY A 264 -8.31 19.46 -22.97
C GLY A 264 -7.07 19.06 -23.79
N SER A 265 -6.56 19.99 -24.59
CA SER A 265 -5.51 19.73 -25.58
C SER A 265 -4.19 19.18 -25.02
N ILE A 266 -3.94 19.33 -23.72
CA ILE A 266 -2.70 18.91 -23.05
C ILE A 266 -2.63 17.39 -22.86
N SER A 267 -3.78 16.72 -22.70
CA SER A 267 -3.85 15.27 -22.46
C SER A 267 -4.41 14.48 -23.64
N LYS A 268 -4.33 15.01 -24.84
CA LYS A 268 -4.96 14.45 -26.05
C LYS A 268 -4.66 12.97 -26.33
N HIS A 269 -3.61 12.42 -25.78
CA HIS A 269 -3.15 11.07 -26.10
C HIS A 269 -3.07 10.14 -24.89
N SER A 270 -3.35 10.64 -23.68
CA SER A 270 -3.34 9.83 -22.47
C SER A 270 -4.76 9.42 -22.10
N PRO A 271 -5.07 8.11 -22.02
CA PRO A 271 -6.38 7.64 -21.60
C PRO A 271 -6.67 8.07 -20.14
N ILE A 272 -7.95 8.14 -19.80
CA ILE A 272 -8.37 8.34 -18.41
C ILE A 272 -7.96 7.11 -17.60
N THR A 273 -7.23 7.34 -16.52
CA THR A 273 -6.68 6.30 -15.63
C THR A 273 -7.42 6.22 -14.31
N ALA A 274 -8.04 7.31 -13.87
CA ALA A 274 -8.81 7.32 -12.61
C ALA A 274 -9.95 8.37 -12.68
N MET A 275 -11.05 8.03 -12.02
CA MET A 275 -12.19 8.90 -11.79
C MET A 275 -12.69 8.69 -10.36
N GLY A 276 -13.12 9.76 -9.71
CA GLY A 276 -13.67 9.71 -8.37
C GLY A 276 -14.22 11.07 -7.96
N PHE A 277 -14.50 11.24 -6.69
CA PHE A 277 -14.93 12.52 -6.13
C PHE A 277 -14.05 12.94 -4.96
N LEU A 278 -13.90 14.23 -4.79
CA LEU A 278 -13.24 14.82 -3.63
C LEU A 278 -14.22 14.81 -2.46
N GLN A 279 -13.77 14.43 -1.29
CA GLN A 279 -14.57 14.63 -0.07
C GLN A 279 -14.49 16.09 0.35
N VAL A 280 -15.62 16.70 0.67
CA VAL A 280 -15.70 18.09 1.14
C VAL A 280 -16.54 18.12 2.42
N LEU A 281 -15.95 18.58 3.51
CA LEU A 281 -16.60 18.61 4.81
C LEU A 281 -17.72 19.65 4.92
N ASP A 282 -17.70 20.66 4.04
CA ASP A 282 -18.66 21.77 4.06
C ASP A 282 -19.98 21.46 3.34
N THR A 283 -20.12 20.26 2.74
CA THR A 283 -21.36 19.84 2.08
C THR A 283 -22.15 18.87 2.95
N SER A 284 -23.46 18.93 2.92
CA SER A 284 -24.35 18.04 3.69
C SER A 284 -24.19 16.55 3.32
N THR A 285 -23.70 16.27 2.11
CA THR A 285 -23.48 14.92 1.60
C THR A 285 -22.04 14.43 1.78
N GLY A 286 -21.10 15.31 2.14
CA GLY A 286 -19.66 15.01 2.16
C GLY A 286 -19.04 14.80 0.76
N ILE A 287 -19.85 14.92 -0.31
CA ILE A 287 -19.43 14.71 -1.69
C ILE A 287 -19.10 16.06 -2.33
N GLY A 288 -17.89 16.21 -2.80
CA GLY A 288 -17.39 17.37 -3.50
C GLY A 288 -17.38 17.19 -5.03
N PRO A 289 -16.63 18.04 -5.74
CA PRO A 289 -16.47 17.93 -7.17
C PRO A 289 -15.91 16.57 -7.60
N MET A 290 -16.28 16.12 -8.79
CA MET A 290 -15.68 14.95 -9.42
C MET A 290 -14.26 15.30 -9.89
N PHE A 291 -13.31 14.40 -9.71
CA PHE A 291 -12.02 14.47 -10.38
C PHE A 291 -11.94 13.42 -11.50
N VAL A 292 -11.25 13.79 -12.56
CA VAL A 292 -10.90 12.91 -13.67
C VAL A 292 -9.42 13.08 -13.96
N ALA A 293 -8.69 11.97 -14.02
CA ALA A 293 -7.25 11.98 -14.17
C ALA A 293 -6.78 11.10 -15.33
N THR A 294 -5.70 11.54 -15.96
CA THR A 294 -4.81 10.71 -16.77
C THR A 294 -3.51 10.48 -16.02
N LYS A 295 -2.51 9.84 -16.63
CA LYS A 295 -1.16 9.73 -16.04
C LYS A 295 -0.47 11.09 -15.87
N ASP A 296 -0.90 12.11 -16.62
CA ASP A 296 -0.20 13.40 -16.71
C ASP A 296 -0.94 14.54 -16.01
N VAL A 297 -2.27 14.50 -15.91
CA VAL A 297 -3.08 15.62 -15.44
C VAL A 297 -4.24 15.18 -14.57
N ILE A 298 -4.67 16.06 -13.66
CA ILE A 298 -5.89 15.91 -12.86
C ILE A 298 -6.78 17.12 -13.11
N TYR A 299 -8.05 16.86 -13.45
CA TYR A 299 -9.11 17.87 -13.57
C TYR A 299 -10.17 17.67 -12.50
N SER A 300 -10.76 18.77 -12.06
CA SER A 300 -11.95 18.80 -11.23
C SER A 300 -13.15 19.28 -12.05
N TYR A 301 -14.29 18.64 -11.87
CA TYR A 301 -15.54 18.98 -12.55
C TYR A 301 -16.64 19.28 -11.54
N LYS A 302 -17.31 20.41 -11.75
CA LYS A 302 -18.50 20.80 -10.97
C LYS A 302 -19.72 20.09 -11.53
N THR A 303 -20.12 19.01 -10.90
CA THR A 303 -21.20 18.14 -11.35
C THR A 303 -22.47 18.39 -10.55
N ASN A 304 -23.21 19.45 -10.89
CA ASN A 304 -24.54 19.67 -10.32
C ASN A 304 -25.52 18.60 -10.83
N MET A 305 -26.60 18.33 -10.08
CA MET A 305 -27.61 17.34 -10.46
C MET A 305 -28.28 17.70 -11.80
N ALA A 306 -28.62 18.98 -11.99
CA ALA A 306 -29.18 19.47 -13.26
C ALA A 306 -28.05 19.72 -14.27
N ARG A 307 -28.08 19.01 -15.39
CA ARG A 307 -27.06 19.11 -16.45
C ARG A 307 -26.98 20.51 -17.07
N SER A 308 -28.09 21.24 -17.16
CA SER A 308 -28.13 22.62 -17.64
C SER A 308 -27.20 23.55 -16.85
N GLN A 309 -27.00 23.27 -15.56
CA GLN A 309 -26.14 24.08 -14.68
C GLN A 309 -24.64 23.88 -14.92
N TRP A 310 -24.23 22.90 -15.71
CA TRP A 310 -22.80 22.65 -15.95
C TRP A 310 -22.17 23.69 -16.87
N THR A 311 -22.99 24.31 -17.72
CA THR A 311 -22.57 25.34 -18.69
C THR A 311 -23.08 26.75 -18.35
N GLU A 312 -23.96 26.88 -17.36
CA GLU A 312 -24.51 28.14 -16.92
C GLU A 312 -23.63 28.82 -15.87
N GLY A 313 -23.23 30.06 -16.12
CA GLY A 313 -22.52 30.91 -15.20
C GLY A 313 -21.09 31.27 -15.62
N ASN A 314 -20.44 32.15 -14.84
CA ASN A 314 -19.08 32.64 -15.08
C ASN A 314 -17.97 31.66 -14.64
N GLU A 315 -18.34 30.48 -14.15
CA GLU A 315 -17.40 29.49 -13.67
C GLU A 315 -17.24 28.34 -14.67
N ALA A 316 -16.00 27.96 -14.96
CA ALA A 316 -15.72 26.84 -15.83
C ALA A 316 -16.24 25.51 -15.23
N PHE A 317 -16.92 24.69 -16.04
CA PHE A 317 -17.36 23.35 -15.66
C PHE A 317 -16.20 22.47 -15.22
N GLY A 318 -15.10 22.49 -15.97
CA GLY A 318 -13.87 21.75 -15.66
C GLY A 318 -12.72 22.69 -15.35
N THR A 319 -11.99 22.41 -14.29
CA THR A 319 -10.79 23.15 -13.86
C THR A 319 -9.63 22.20 -13.72
N MET A 320 -8.51 22.50 -14.37
CA MET A 320 -7.28 21.74 -14.19
C MET A 320 -6.72 21.99 -12.81
N LEU A 321 -6.49 20.92 -12.06
CA LEU A 321 -5.91 20.96 -10.71
C LEU A 321 -4.41 20.77 -10.71
N LEU A 322 -3.93 19.80 -11.46
CA LEU A 322 -2.50 19.48 -11.59
C LEU A 322 -2.13 19.21 -13.04
N TYR A 323 -0.92 19.61 -13.38
CA TYR A 323 -0.25 19.34 -14.65
C TYR A 323 1.08 18.61 -14.39
N ASN A 324 1.47 17.71 -15.29
CA ASN A 324 2.62 16.82 -15.15
C ASN A 324 2.59 15.92 -13.89
N SER A 325 1.42 15.70 -13.32
CA SER A 325 1.27 14.90 -12.11
C SER A 325 -0.16 14.35 -12.06
N GLY A 326 -0.44 13.34 -12.86
CA GLY A 326 -1.73 12.65 -12.88
C GLY A 326 -1.74 11.41 -11.99
N ILE A 327 -2.72 10.52 -12.15
CA ILE A 327 -2.90 9.30 -11.37
C ILE A 327 -2.60 8.10 -12.24
N ILE A 328 -1.76 7.16 -11.74
CA ILE A 328 -1.27 6.06 -12.56
C ILE A 328 -2.32 4.97 -12.86
N GLY A 329 -3.28 4.77 -11.97
CA GLY A 329 -4.29 3.71 -12.11
C GLY A 329 -5.54 3.94 -11.26
N PRO A 330 -6.63 3.21 -11.52
CA PRO A 330 -7.96 3.50 -10.94
C PRO A 330 -8.06 3.26 -9.44
N LYS A 331 -7.24 2.38 -8.88
CA LYS A 331 -7.12 2.12 -7.44
C LYS A 331 -5.89 2.74 -6.80
N ALA A 332 -5.06 3.41 -7.60
CA ALA A 332 -3.88 4.13 -7.13
C ALA A 332 -4.22 5.50 -6.52
N VAL A 333 -5.41 5.65 -5.98
CA VAL A 333 -5.92 6.85 -5.32
C VAL A 333 -6.95 6.47 -4.26
N ASP A 334 -6.92 7.18 -3.14
CA ASP A 334 -7.98 7.11 -2.12
C ASP A 334 -8.19 8.47 -1.45
N ASN A 335 -9.36 8.66 -0.86
CA ASN A 335 -9.66 9.86 -0.09
C ASN A 335 -8.96 9.81 1.28
N LEU A 336 -8.38 10.93 1.65
CA LEU A 336 -7.70 11.12 2.93
C LEU A 336 -8.21 12.42 3.58
N ASN A 337 -9.21 12.31 4.44
CA ASN A 337 -9.93 13.45 4.99
C ASN A 337 -10.51 14.33 3.87
N SER A 338 -10.08 15.59 3.76
CA SER A 338 -10.52 16.53 2.72
C SER A 338 -9.56 16.59 1.51
N ASP A 339 -8.66 15.64 1.40
CA ASP A 339 -7.66 15.55 0.34
C ASP A 339 -7.72 14.17 -0.32
N ILE A 340 -6.97 13.98 -1.38
CA ILE A 340 -6.70 12.65 -1.95
C ILE A 340 -5.21 12.35 -1.90
N ILE A 341 -4.89 11.11 -1.58
CA ILE A 341 -3.55 10.55 -1.71
C ILE A 341 -3.53 9.64 -2.93
N PHE A 342 -2.51 9.78 -3.76
CA PHE A 342 -2.44 9.05 -5.02
C PHE A 342 -0.99 8.73 -5.44
N MET A 343 -0.84 7.70 -6.27
CA MET A 343 0.41 7.44 -6.97
C MET A 343 0.36 8.12 -8.34
N SER A 344 1.32 9.00 -8.58
CA SER A 344 1.43 9.75 -9.82
C SER A 344 2.03 8.92 -10.96
N GLY A 345 1.90 9.42 -12.19
CA GLY A 345 2.39 8.75 -13.39
C GLY A 345 3.90 8.48 -13.41
N ASP A 346 4.68 9.24 -12.64
CA ASP A 346 6.12 9.06 -12.41
C ASP A 346 6.44 8.03 -11.31
N GLY A 347 5.43 7.39 -10.71
CA GLY A 347 5.58 6.36 -9.69
C GLY A 347 5.78 6.87 -8.26
N HIS A 348 5.60 8.17 -8.02
CA HIS A 348 5.70 8.78 -6.71
C HIS A 348 4.34 8.91 -6.01
N ILE A 349 4.35 8.87 -4.68
CA ILE A 349 3.16 9.10 -3.85
C ILE A 349 3.04 10.60 -3.56
N ARG A 350 1.84 11.14 -3.78
CA ARG A 350 1.54 12.57 -3.62
C ARG A 350 0.17 12.75 -2.96
N THR A 351 -0.06 13.96 -2.40
CA THR A 351 -1.41 14.45 -2.09
C THR A 351 -1.76 15.62 -2.99
N LEU A 352 -3.06 15.82 -3.23
CA LEU A 352 -3.52 16.87 -4.13
C LEU A 352 -3.23 18.25 -3.56
N THR A 353 -3.49 18.48 -2.27
CA THR A 353 -3.29 19.77 -1.61
C THR A 353 -1.83 20.18 -1.63
N ILE A 354 -0.92 19.32 -1.19
CA ILE A 354 0.52 19.59 -1.21
C ILE A 354 1.01 19.83 -2.64
N SER A 355 0.62 18.99 -3.59
CA SER A 355 1.02 19.14 -4.98
C SER A 355 0.52 20.44 -5.61
N LYS A 356 -0.68 20.91 -5.24
CA LYS A 356 -1.21 22.22 -5.69
C LYS A 356 -0.45 23.39 -5.07
N GLU A 357 -0.15 23.33 -3.78
CA GLU A 357 0.56 24.37 -3.05
C GLU A 357 1.96 24.59 -3.64
N TYR A 358 2.66 23.51 -3.93
CA TYR A 358 4.03 23.56 -4.46
C TYR A 358 4.12 23.44 -5.99
N SER A 359 3.00 23.38 -6.72
CA SER A 359 3.00 23.24 -8.18
C SER A 359 3.71 24.35 -8.93
N GLN A 360 3.87 25.54 -8.32
CA GLN A 360 4.57 26.70 -8.88
C GLN A 360 5.99 26.87 -8.34
N SER A 361 6.42 26.00 -7.42
CA SER A 361 7.76 26.03 -6.84
C SER A 361 8.60 24.86 -7.32
N TRP A 362 9.92 25.01 -7.24
CA TRP A 362 10.88 23.92 -7.51
C TRP A 362 10.82 22.81 -6.44
N GLU A 363 10.04 23.01 -5.38
CA GLU A 363 9.89 22.13 -4.22
C GLU A 363 8.71 21.15 -4.35
N ASN A 364 8.26 20.86 -5.55
CA ASN A 364 7.20 19.85 -5.74
C ASN A 364 7.73 18.44 -5.39
N SER A 365 8.05 18.27 -4.13
CA SER A 365 8.60 17.02 -3.62
C SER A 365 7.50 16.00 -3.39
N PRO A 366 7.67 14.76 -3.86
CA PRO A 366 6.79 13.67 -3.51
C PRO A 366 6.90 13.36 -2.00
N MET A 367 5.83 12.77 -1.46
CA MET A 367 5.77 12.42 -0.04
C MET A 367 6.56 11.15 0.32
N ASP A 368 6.93 10.36 -0.65
CA ASP A 368 7.50 9.02 -0.49
C ASP A 368 9.03 8.97 -0.55
N LEU A 369 9.71 10.12 -0.54
CA LEU A 369 11.18 10.15 -0.60
C LEU A 369 11.81 9.31 0.52
N ASP A 370 11.22 9.34 1.71
CA ASP A 370 11.71 8.60 2.88
C ASP A 370 11.53 7.08 2.79
N VAL A 371 10.73 6.61 1.84
CA VAL A 371 10.45 5.18 1.59
C VAL A 371 10.58 4.80 0.12
N PHE A 372 11.19 5.67 -0.67
CA PHE A 372 11.26 5.49 -2.12
C PHE A 372 11.88 4.17 -2.55
N ASP A 373 12.86 3.66 -1.83
CA ASP A 373 13.46 2.34 -2.06
C ASP A 373 12.42 1.20 -2.07
N TRP A 374 11.35 1.34 -1.30
CA TRP A 374 10.24 0.38 -1.27
C TRP A 374 9.23 0.64 -2.38
N VAL A 375 8.95 1.90 -2.69
CA VAL A 375 7.97 2.32 -3.72
C VAL A 375 8.50 2.07 -5.12
N TYR A 376 9.77 2.39 -5.38
CA TYR A 376 10.39 2.19 -6.69
C TYR A 376 10.21 0.77 -7.22
N THR A 377 9.87 0.64 -8.49
CA THR A 377 9.66 -0.64 -9.16
C THR A 377 10.39 -0.73 -10.49
N ASP A 378 10.99 -1.90 -10.76
CA ASP A 378 11.55 -2.24 -12.06
C ASP A 378 10.49 -2.64 -13.09
N ARG A 379 9.21 -2.70 -12.67
CA ARG A 379 8.06 -3.09 -13.47
C ARG A 379 7.03 -1.96 -13.54
N PRO A 380 7.34 -0.85 -14.24
CA PRO A 380 6.43 0.29 -14.37
C PRO A 380 5.12 -0.08 -15.10
N ASP A 381 5.15 -1.13 -15.92
CA ASP A 381 3.97 -1.71 -16.57
C ASP A 381 2.93 -2.25 -15.59
N LEU A 382 3.35 -2.66 -14.40
CA LEU A 382 2.47 -3.16 -13.34
C LEU A 382 2.11 -2.11 -12.28
N ALA A 383 2.74 -0.94 -12.32
CA ALA A 383 2.48 0.13 -11.35
C ALA A 383 1.05 0.66 -11.42
N GLU A 384 0.38 0.56 -12.58
CA GLU A 384 -1.04 0.92 -12.73
C GLU A 384 -1.99 0.03 -11.91
N LEU A 385 -1.52 -1.15 -11.47
CA LEU A 385 -2.27 -2.07 -10.62
C LEU A 385 -2.14 -1.77 -9.13
N THR A 386 -1.33 -0.76 -8.76
CA THR A 386 -1.16 -0.33 -7.36
C THR A 386 -2.50 0.01 -6.74
N VAL A 387 -2.64 -0.40 -5.47
CA VAL A 387 -3.82 -0.13 -4.65
C VAL A 387 -3.41 0.75 -3.49
N ILE A 388 -4.12 1.85 -3.30
CA ILE A 388 -4.01 2.73 -2.14
C ILE A 388 -5.30 2.61 -1.34
N LYS A 389 -5.19 2.43 -0.02
CA LYS A 389 -6.36 2.35 0.86
C LYS A 389 -6.10 2.98 2.21
N ALA A 390 -6.91 3.98 2.56
CA ALA A 390 -6.93 4.57 3.88
C ALA A 390 -7.83 3.76 4.82
N PHE A 391 -7.31 3.41 6.00
CA PHE A 391 -8.06 2.68 7.01
C PHE A 391 -7.43 2.86 8.39
N ALA A 392 -8.23 3.11 9.44
CA ALA A 392 -7.84 3.17 10.85
C ALA A 392 -6.60 4.06 11.11
N ASN A 393 -6.63 5.31 10.62
CA ASN A 393 -5.53 6.27 10.70
C ASN A 393 -4.22 5.83 10.04
N LYS A 394 -4.30 4.92 9.07
CA LYS A 394 -3.17 4.47 8.26
C LYS A 394 -3.54 4.51 6.79
N VAL A 395 -2.53 4.72 5.94
CA VAL A 395 -2.66 4.53 4.50
C VAL A 395 -1.78 3.37 4.08
N PHE A 396 -2.38 2.40 3.45
CA PHE A 396 -1.74 1.20 2.91
C PHE A 396 -1.55 1.36 1.40
N ILE A 397 -0.34 1.18 0.93
CA ILE A 397 0.02 1.36 -0.49
C ILE A 397 0.77 0.11 -0.92
N THR A 398 0.22 -0.65 -1.86
CA THR A 398 0.86 -1.87 -2.35
C THR A 398 2.10 -1.55 -3.18
N VAL A 399 3.19 -2.28 -2.94
CA VAL A 399 4.49 -2.04 -3.57
C VAL A 399 5.18 -3.34 -3.97
N LYS A 400 6.19 -3.24 -4.85
CA LYS A 400 6.96 -4.38 -5.37
C LYS A 400 6.09 -5.41 -6.08
N PRO A 401 5.55 -5.04 -7.25
CA PRO A 401 4.69 -5.93 -8.03
C PRO A 401 5.43 -7.20 -8.48
N VAL A 402 4.72 -8.31 -8.48
CA VAL A 402 5.21 -9.62 -8.92
C VAL A 402 4.18 -10.30 -9.80
N VAL A 403 4.67 -11.09 -10.73
CA VAL A 403 3.85 -11.99 -11.55
C VAL A 403 3.69 -13.30 -10.81
N THR A 404 2.47 -13.78 -10.73
CA THR A 404 2.08 -15.05 -10.12
C THR A 404 1.30 -15.89 -11.13
N GLU A 405 0.91 -17.10 -10.75
CA GLU A 405 0.12 -17.99 -11.59
C GLU A 405 -1.32 -18.07 -11.12
N ALA A 406 -2.22 -18.35 -12.06
CA ALA A 406 -3.63 -18.60 -11.84
C ALA A 406 -4.16 -19.57 -12.89
N ILE A 407 -5.42 -19.96 -12.80
CA ILE A 407 -6.11 -20.72 -13.83
C ILE A 407 -7.15 -19.86 -14.56
N ASP A 408 -7.26 -20.05 -15.86
CA ASP A 408 -8.35 -19.52 -16.65
C ASP A 408 -9.63 -20.40 -16.53
N LEU A 409 -10.73 -19.96 -17.13
CA LEU A 409 -11.98 -20.73 -17.16
C LEU A 409 -11.89 -22.04 -17.95
N LYS A 410 -10.80 -22.27 -18.67
CA LYS A 410 -10.52 -23.53 -19.35
C LYS A 410 -9.61 -24.44 -18.50
N GLY A 411 -9.21 -23.97 -17.30
CA GLY A 411 -8.27 -24.67 -16.43
C GLY A 411 -6.83 -24.66 -16.94
N ASN A 412 -6.47 -23.75 -17.85
CA ASN A 412 -5.09 -23.56 -18.27
C ASN A 412 -4.41 -22.54 -17.34
N ASN A 413 -3.10 -22.71 -17.18
CA ASN A 413 -2.32 -21.72 -16.44
C ASN A 413 -2.32 -20.38 -17.17
N THR A 414 -2.52 -19.33 -16.41
CA THR A 414 -2.47 -17.93 -16.87
C THR A 414 -1.70 -17.09 -15.85
N TYR A 415 -1.31 -15.89 -16.26
CA TYR A 415 -0.62 -14.97 -15.37
C TYR A 415 -1.61 -14.20 -14.49
N ASP A 416 -1.21 -13.99 -13.24
CA ASP A 416 -1.85 -13.14 -12.26
C ASP A 416 -0.83 -12.18 -11.67
N TYR A 417 -1.28 -11.18 -10.91
CA TYR A 417 -0.43 -10.14 -10.39
C TYR A 417 -0.71 -9.92 -8.91
N ALA A 418 0.35 -9.73 -8.15
CA ALA A 418 0.30 -9.41 -6.74
C ALA A 418 1.45 -8.46 -6.37
N PHE A 419 1.48 -8.02 -5.13
CA PHE A 419 2.52 -7.16 -4.57
C PHE A 419 3.13 -7.84 -3.36
N LYS A 420 4.44 -7.80 -3.22
CA LYS A 420 5.15 -8.46 -2.11
C LYS A 420 4.89 -7.82 -0.74
N GLY A 421 4.42 -6.58 -0.71
CA GLY A 421 4.11 -5.89 0.53
C GLY A 421 3.41 -4.57 0.32
N MET A 422 3.25 -3.85 1.41
CA MET A 422 2.63 -2.53 1.46
C MET A 422 3.54 -1.57 2.22
N VAL A 423 3.81 -0.38 1.70
CA VAL A 423 4.31 0.71 2.54
C VAL A 423 3.14 1.32 3.32
N VAL A 424 3.41 1.68 4.56
CA VAL A 424 2.38 2.16 5.47
C VAL A 424 2.73 3.55 5.97
N LEU A 425 1.81 4.49 5.74
CA LEU A 425 1.84 5.84 6.28
C LEU A 425 0.92 5.89 7.50
N GLU A 426 1.47 6.24 8.65
CA GLU A 426 0.72 6.40 9.91
C GLU A 426 0.36 7.87 10.10
N LEU A 427 -0.92 8.15 10.32
CA LEU A 427 -1.45 9.51 10.39
C LEU A 427 -1.56 10.03 11.83
N ASP A 428 -1.52 9.14 12.81
CA ASP A 428 -1.70 9.40 14.22
C ASP A 428 -0.41 9.36 15.05
N SER A 429 0.75 9.43 14.39
CA SER A 429 2.02 9.51 15.08
C SER A 429 2.14 10.86 15.77
N THR A 430 2.21 10.85 17.10
CA THR A 430 2.39 12.06 17.90
C THR A 430 3.86 12.42 18.00
N SER A 431 4.26 13.55 17.46
CA SER A 431 5.57 14.11 17.81
C SER A 431 5.53 14.57 19.28
N SER A 432 6.46 14.09 20.09
CA SER A 432 6.54 14.43 21.52
C SER A 432 6.81 15.92 21.79
N LEU A 433 7.12 16.71 20.77
CA LEU A 433 7.51 18.13 20.88
C LEU A 433 6.41 19.12 20.50
N SER A 434 5.41 18.69 19.78
CA SER A 434 4.23 19.51 19.48
C SER A 434 3.01 18.61 19.58
N ASN A 435 2.00 18.95 20.32
CA ASN A 435 0.72 18.22 20.39
C ASN A 435 0.01 18.07 19.03
N LYS A 436 0.76 18.09 17.92
CA LYS A 436 0.29 17.89 16.55
C LYS A 436 0.74 16.51 16.08
N SER A 437 -0.21 15.71 15.64
CA SER A 437 0.09 14.50 14.89
C SER A 437 0.68 14.86 13.53
N ALA A 438 1.77 14.24 13.15
CA ALA A 438 2.35 14.35 11.82
C ALA A 438 2.35 12.97 11.17
N PRO A 439 2.04 12.87 9.88
CA PRO A 439 2.17 11.61 9.16
C PRO A 439 3.62 11.12 9.15
N VAL A 440 3.82 9.83 9.40
CA VAL A 440 5.15 9.21 9.38
C VAL A 440 5.11 7.88 8.64
N TRP A 441 6.19 7.57 7.94
CA TRP A 441 6.34 6.28 7.27
C TRP A 441 6.81 5.22 8.25
N ALA A 442 6.03 4.15 8.40
CA ALA A 442 6.42 2.99 9.22
C ALA A 442 7.34 2.01 8.48
N GLY A 443 7.49 2.16 7.16
CA GLY A 443 8.24 1.25 6.31
C GLY A 443 7.36 0.27 5.56
N ILE A 444 7.89 -0.91 5.22
CA ILE A 444 7.17 -1.93 4.47
C ILE A 444 6.59 -3.01 5.39
N TRP A 445 5.34 -3.37 5.17
CA TRP A 445 4.70 -4.53 5.78
C TRP A 445 4.63 -5.67 4.78
N THR A 446 5.12 -6.82 5.17
CA THR A 446 5.25 -8.02 4.34
C THR A 446 4.63 -9.24 5.03
N GLY A 447 4.70 -10.41 4.39
CA GLY A 447 4.20 -11.68 4.93
C GLY A 447 3.13 -12.33 4.05
N VAL A 448 2.48 -11.57 3.15
CA VAL A 448 1.53 -12.05 2.17
C VAL A 448 1.71 -11.29 0.84
N ASN A 449 1.40 -11.95 -0.28
CA ASN A 449 1.38 -11.28 -1.58
C ASN A 449 0.00 -10.65 -1.81
N VAL A 450 -0.08 -9.35 -1.70
CA VAL A 450 -1.33 -8.58 -1.74
C VAL A 450 -1.76 -8.35 -3.19
N GLN A 451 -3.03 -8.62 -3.50
CA GLN A 451 -3.63 -8.35 -4.82
C GLN A 451 -4.56 -7.13 -4.79
N ASP A 452 -5.30 -6.95 -3.70
CA ASP A 452 -6.25 -5.85 -3.53
C ASP A 452 -6.56 -5.59 -2.05
N LEU A 453 -7.08 -4.40 -1.77
CA LEU A 453 -7.46 -3.94 -0.44
C LEU A 453 -8.89 -3.42 -0.48
N VAL A 454 -9.74 -3.93 0.39
CA VAL A 454 -11.16 -3.54 0.46
C VAL A 454 -11.56 -3.30 1.91
N VAL A 455 -12.12 -2.14 2.20
CA VAL A 455 -12.75 -1.86 3.49
C VAL A 455 -14.22 -2.24 3.41
N CYS A 456 -14.67 -3.08 4.34
CA CYS A 456 -16.05 -3.51 4.46
C CYS A 456 -16.39 -3.74 5.94
N GLN A 457 -17.47 -3.16 6.43
CA GLN A 457 -17.91 -3.26 7.84
C GLN A 457 -16.78 -2.92 8.83
N ASP A 458 -16.13 -1.77 8.65
CA ASP A 458 -15.01 -1.29 9.48
C ASP A 458 -13.85 -2.29 9.61
N THR A 459 -13.65 -3.12 8.62
CA THR A 459 -12.56 -4.10 8.56
C THR A 459 -11.84 -3.99 7.22
N LEU A 460 -10.51 -3.98 7.24
CA LEU A 460 -9.68 -4.01 6.04
C LEU A 460 -9.42 -5.46 5.62
N TYR A 461 -9.98 -5.84 4.49
CA TYR A 461 -9.77 -7.13 3.83
C TYR A 461 -8.64 -7.02 2.82
N MET A 462 -7.72 -7.96 2.86
CA MET A 462 -6.65 -8.13 1.89
C MET A 462 -6.92 -9.36 1.04
N PHE A 463 -7.03 -9.18 -0.26
CA PHE A 463 -7.03 -10.27 -1.23
C PHE A 463 -5.58 -10.60 -1.55
N THR A 464 -5.21 -11.87 -1.44
CA THR A 464 -3.81 -12.29 -1.49
C THR A 464 -3.64 -13.54 -2.31
N LYS A 465 -2.39 -13.78 -2.74
CA LYS A 465 -1.97 -15.00 -3.42
C LYS A 465 -0.92 -15.70 -2.58
N ASP A 466 -1.14 -16.96 -2.23
CA ASP A 466 -0.17 -17.74 -1.48
C ASP A 466 0.98 -18.26 -2.36
N PRO A 467 2.05 -18.84 -1.80
CA PRO A 467 3.15 -19.43 -2.58
C PRO A 467 2.73 -20.62 -3.46
N GLU A 468 1.59 -21.27 -3.16
CA GLU A 468 1.00 -22.34 -3.97
C GLU A 468 0.01 -21.82 -5.01
N TYR A 469 0.01 -20.49 -5.23
CA TYR A 469 -0.86 -19.77 -6.16
C TYR A 469 -2.36 -19.88 -5.86
N LYS A 470 -2.73 -20.13 -4.59
CA LYS A 470 -4.13 -20.10 -4.15
C LYS A 470 -4.53 -18.70 -3.70
N ASN A 471 -5.75 -18.33 -4.04
CA ASN A 471 -6.36 -17.09 -3.57
C ASN A 471 -6.73 -17.24 -2.08
N GLN A 472 -6.33 -16.29 -1.29
CA GLN A 472 -6.63 -16.23 0.14
C GLN A 472 -7.10 -14.84 0.53
N ILE A 473 -7.85 -14.76 1.59
CA ILE A 473 -8.34 -13.49 2.13
C ILE A 473 -7.88 -13.37 3.58
N TYR A 474 -7.29 -12.24 3.90
CA TYR A 474 -6.87 -11.87 5.25
C TYR A 474 -7.57 -10.60 5.68
N ILE A 475 -7.66 -10.39 6.97
CA ILE A 475 -7.98 -9.10 7.57
C ILE A 475 -6.76 -8.54 8.30
N VAL A 476 -6.65 -7.22 8.33
CA VAL A 476 -5.68 -6.51 9.16
C VAL A 476 -6.34 -6.28 10.52
N ASP A 477 -5.83 -6.91 11.55
CA ASP A 477 -6.33 -6.76 12.91
C ASP A 477 -5.36 -5.86 13.71
N PRO A 478 -5.78 -4.62 14.07
CA PRO A 478 -4.93 -3.67 14.78
C PRO A 478 -4.62 -4.07 16.23
N GLU A 479 -5.40 -4.99 16.80
CA GLU A 479 -5.23 -5.45 18.20
C GLU A 479 -4.21 -6.59 18.31
N LEU A 480 -3.91 -7.26 17.19
CA LEU A 480 -2.96 -8.37 17.16
C LEU A 480 -1.59 -7.91 16.68
N SER A 481 -0.56 -8.46 17.29
CA SER A 481 0.85 -8.28 16.94
C SER A 481 1.51 -9.57 16.43
N TYR A 482 0.70 -10.50 15.96
CA TYR A 482 1.10 -11.75 15.33
C TYR A 482 0.10 -12.13 14.24
N ASP A 483 0.56 -12.93 13.30
CA ASP A 483 -0.29 -13.42 12.21
C ASP A 483 -1.01 -14.71 12.62
N ILE A 484 -2.20 -14.92 12.05
CA ILE A 484 -2.94 -16.19 12.17
C ILE A 484 -3.13 -16.76 10.77
N HIS A 485 -2.52 -17.92 10.53
CA HIS A 485 -2.63 -18.66 9.27
C HIS A 485 -3.08 -20.09 9.55
N GLU A 486 -4.15 -20.55 8.90
CA GLU A 486 -4.79 -21.85 9.14
C GLU A 486 -5.09 -22.12 10.63
N GLY A 487 -5.49 -21.08 11.35
CA GLY A 487 -5.77 -21.15 12.79
C GLY A 487 -4.51 -21.26 13.67
N LYS A 488 -3.30 -21.22 13.08
CA LYS A 488 -2.05 -21.26 13.81
C LYS A 488 -1.46 -19.85 13.96
N LYS A 489 -1.00 -19.57 15.16
CA LYS A 489 -0.28 -18.32 15.47
C LYS A 489 1.13 -18.37 14.91
N LYS A 490 1.54 -17.27 14.26
CA LYS A 490 2.88 -17.06 13.71
C LYS A 490 3.40 -15.70 14.16
N ASN A 491 4.51 -15.68 14.85
CA ASN A 491 5.14 -14.43 15.26
C ASN A 491 5.62 -13.62 14.06
N ILE A 492 5.39 -12.31 14.11
CA ILE A 492 5.85 -11.39 13.07
C ILE A 492 7.35 -11.21 13.21
N LYS A 493 8.07 -11.41 12.10
CA LYS A 493 9.50 -11.10 12.01
C LYS A 493 9.64 -9.63 11.60
N ALA A 494 10.16 -8.82 12.49
CA ALA A 494 10.45 -7.42 12.25
C ALA A 494 11.93 -7.20 12.03
N ARG A 495 12.28 -6.21 11.21
CA ARG A 495 13.66 -5.81 10.94
C ARG A 495 13.76 -4.30 10.92
N ILE A 496 14.75 -3.79 11.64
CA ILE A 496 14.99 -2.36 11.79
C ILE A 496 16.44 -2.09 11.43
N TYR A 497 16.67 -1.17 10.52
CA TYR A 497 17.99 -0.60 10.26
C TYR A 497 18.02 0.77 10.91
N THR A 498 18.89 0.95 11.89
CA THR A 498 19.04 2.23 12.58
C THR A 498 19.71 3.26 11.68
N LYS A 499 19.75 4.50 12.11
CA LYS A 499 20.71 5.45 11.55
C LYS A 499 22.14 4.98 11.83
N GLN A 500 23.12 5.54 11.13
CA GLN A 500 24.52 5.38 11.48
C GLN A 500 24.88 6.42 12.54
N TYR A 501 25.45 5.99 13.64
CA TYR A 501 25.80 6.82 14.77
C TYR A 501 27.29 7.17 14.75
N GLY A 502 27.60 8.45 14.69
CA GLY A 502 28.96 8.96 14.77
C GLY A 502 29.40 9.33 16.19
N CYS A 503 28.56 9.17 17.20
CA CYS A 503 28.82 9.46 18.62
C CYS A 503 29.66 10.75 18.78
N GLU A 504 29.05 11.91 18.51
CA GLU A 504 29.59 13.28 18.47
C GLU A 504 30.43 13.63 17.23
N SER A 505 31.18 12.72 16.61
CA SER A 505 32.01 13.04 15.46
C SER A 505 32.26 11.83 14.57
N TYR A 506 32.10 11.99 13.26
CA TYR A 506 32.49 10.99 12.24
C TYR A 506 33.99 11.06 11.86
N PHE A 507 34.75 11.97 12.46
CA PHE A 507 36.17 12.15 12.13
C PHE A 507 37.10 11.48 13.17
N GLN A 508 36.54 10.90 14.23
CA GLN A 508 37.31 10.28 15.28
C GLN A 508 37.04 8.78 15.32
N ASP A 509 38.11 8.01 15.42
CA ASP A 509 38.01 6.58 15.61
C ASP A 509 37.55 6.26 17.05
N LYS A 510 36.63 5.32 17.17
CA LYS A 510 35.97 4.96 18.44
C LYS A 510 35.92 3.48 18.60
N LYS A 511 35.87 3.06 19.85
CA LYS A 511 35.61 1.67 20.23
C LYS A 511 34.40 1.64 21.16
N GLU A 512 33.42 0.78 20.86
CA GLU A 512 32.24 0.65 21.71
C GLU A 512 32.65 0.07 23.07
N ARG A 513 32.17 0.73 24.11
CA ARG A 513 32.26 0.24 25.48
C ARG A 513 31.00 -0.55 25.82
N ASN A 514 29.86 -0.04 25.49
CA ASN A 514 28.59 -0.70 25.71
C ASN A 514 27.49 -0.17 24.79
N VAL A 515 26.54 -1.03 24.42
CA VAL A 515 25.32 -0.68 23.70
C VAL A 515 24.14 -1.21 24.49
N HIS A 516 23.15 -0.34 24.71
CA HIS A 516 21.92 -0.66 25.43
C HIS A 516 20.73 -0.55 24.50
N LEU A 517 19.88 -1.57 24.52
CA LEU A 517 18.55 -1.56 23.89
C LEU A 517 17.48 -1.51 24.97
N GLY A 518 16.65 -0.46 24.96
CA GLY A 518 15.49 -0.36 25.83
C GLY A 518 14.32 -1.13 25.24
N LEU A 519 14.05 -2.32 25.78
CA LEU A 519 12.93 -3.16 25.38
C LEU A 519 11.86 -3.17 26.47
N GLN A 520 10.59 -2.98 26.06
CA GLN A 520 9.45 -3.01 27.00
C GLN A 520 8.34 -3.94 26.52
N SER A 521 7.41 -4.23 27.44
CA SER A 521 6.16 -4.97 27.16
C SER A 521 6.38 -6.28 26.40
N LEU A 522 7.38 -7.06 26.80
CA LEU A 522 7.72 -8.33 26.16
C LEU A 522 6.64 -9.38 26.45
N LYS A 523 6.09 -10.02 25.40
CA LYS A 523 5.11 -11.11 25.51
C LYS A 523 5.56 -12.31 24.67
N GLY A 524 5.43 -13.50 25.25
CA GLY A 524 5.79 -14.76 24.60
C GLY A 524 7.30 -14.96 24.47
N ASP A 525 7.69 -15.82 23.56
CA ASP A 525 9.09 -16.09 23.26
C ASP A 525 9.61 -15.01 22.30
N ILE A 526 10.67 -14.32 22.70
CA ILE A 526 11.31 -13.26 21.94
C ILE A 526 12.66 -13.75 21.46
N THR A 527 12.91 -13.64 20.17
CA THR A 527 14.22 -13.84 19.55
C THR A 527 14.71 -12.52 19.01
N LEU A 528 15.94 -12.15 19.36
CA LEU A 528 16.57 -10.90 18.95
C LEU A 528 17.96 -11.18 18.39
N ASP A 529 18.17 -10.79 17.13
CA ASP A 529 19.48 -10.76 16.48
C ASP A 529 19.90 -9.32 16.26
N VAL A 530 21.03 -8.92 16.80
CA VAL A 530 21.62 -7.61 16.54
C VAL A 530 22.83 -7.81 15.66
N LYS A 531 22.76 -7.26 14.46
CA LYS A 531 23.86 -7.21 13.51
C LYS A 531 24.45 -5.81 13.47
N ARG A 532 25.73 -5.72 13.28
CA ARG A 532 26.51 -4.49 13.31
C ARG A 532 27.22 -4.28 11.98
N SER A 533 27.28 -3.03 11.56
CA SER A 533 28.04 -2.56 10.41
C SER A 533 28.87 -1.35 10.82
N ASN A 534 30.15 -1.38 10.56
CA ASN A 534 31.09 -0.28 10.78
C ASN A 534 31.38 0.40 9.46
N ASP A 535 31.33 1.74 9.45
CA ASP A 535 31.77 2.59 8.34
C ASP A 535 31.22 2.17 6.96
N TYR A 536 29.89 1.83 6.94
CA TYR A 536 29.18 1.32 5.75
C TYR A 536 29.61 -0.08 5.28
N GLY A 537 30.30 -0.84 6.13
CA GLY A 537 30.67 -2.23 5.85
C GLY A 537 29.47 -3.20 5.88
N LYS A 538 29.74 -4.48 5.67
CA LYS A 538 28.73 -5.53 5.73
C LYS A 538 28.18 -5.72 7.15
N PHE A 539 26.90 -6.03 7.25
CA PHE A 539 26.30 -6.39 8.54
C PHE A 539 26.75 -7.78 8.98
N ALA A 540 27.41 -7.86 10.11
CA ALA A 540 27.78 -9.11 10.76
C ALA A 540 26.95 -9.33 12.01
N LEU A 541 26.59 -10.60 12.31
CA LEU A 541 25.90 -10.95 13.55
C LEU A 541 26.83 -10.63 14.72
N TRP A 542 26.34 -9.78 15.62
CA TRP A 542 27.08 -9.37 16.79
C TRP A 542 26.57 -10.05 18.06
N LYS A 543 25.22 -9.99 18.28
CA LYS A 543 24.57 -10.60 19.42
C LYS A 543 23.31 -11.33 19.01
N HIS A 544 23.14 -12.52 19.60
CA HIS A 544 21.91 -13.30 19.59
C HIS A 544 21.37 -13.41 21.00
N TRP A 545 20.07 -13.22 21.16
CA TRP A 545 19.41 -13.26 22.43
C TRP A 545 18.03 -13.89 22.33
N GLU A 546 17.77 -14.86 23.19
CA GLU A 546 16.48 -15.50 23.34
C GLU A 546 15.92 -15.22 24.73
N TYR A 547 14.66 -14.88 24.79
CA TYR A 547 13.98 -14.60 26.04
C TYR A 547 12.60 -15.22 26.00
N THR A 548 12.30 -16.00 27.04
CA THR A 548 10.95 -16.51 27.30
C THR A 548 10.31 -15.66 28.37
N ALA A 549 9.26 -14.96 28.02
CA ALA A 549 8.51 -14.16 28.99
C ALA A 549 7.92 -15.09 30.06
N PRO A 550 8.15 -14.83 31.37
CA PRO A 550 7.63 -15.68 32.41
C PRO A 550 6.12 -15.80 32.33
N VAL A 551 5.62 -17.01 32.35
CA VAL A 551 4.19 -17.28 32.53
C VAL A 551 3.86 -16.88 33.96
N CYS A 552 3.29 -15.68 34.13
CA CYS A 552 2.86 -15.24 35.45
C CYS A 552 1.84 -16.22 36.03
N SER A 553 2.01 -16.60 37.30
CA SER A 553 1.03 -17.40 38.01
C SER A 553 -0.34 -16.70 38.00
N ARG A 554 -1.42 -17.47 38.13
CA ARG A 554 -2.83 -17.01 38.07
C ARG A 554 -3.18 -15.85 39.02
N GLU A 555 -2.29 -15.48 39.92
CA GLU A 555 -2.50 -14.50 40.99
C GLU A 555 -2.04 -13.08 40.63
N THR A 556 -1.40 -12.88 39.48
CA THR A 556 -0.89 -11.55 39.09
C THR A 556 -1.94 -10.84 38.22
N PRO A 557 -2.44 -9.64 38.61
CA PRO A 557 -3.37 -8.88 37.79
C PRO A 557 -2.85 -8.64 36.37
N GLU A 558 -3.74 -8.71 35.36
CA GLU A 558 -3.36 -8.56 33.95
C GLU A 558 -2.62 -7.26 33.64
N ASN A 559 -2.93 -6.19 34.35
CA ASN A 559 -2.30 -4.87 34.23
C ASN A 559 -0.84 -4.83 34.72
N LEU A 560 -0.39 -5.75 35.55
CA LEU A 560 1.03 -5.86 35.95
C LEU A 560 1.87 -6.67 34.96
N ARG A 561 1.24 -7.36 34.01
CA ARG A 561 1.94 -8.14 32.97
C ARG A 561 2.54 -7.28 31.86
N GLU A 562 2.20 -6.00 31.78
CA GLU A 562 2.58 -5.11 30.67
C GLU A 562 3.85 -4.28 30.93
N HIS A 563 4.49 -4.36 32.09
CA HIS A 563 5.56 -3.46 32.49
C HIS A 563 6.92 -4.13 32.74
N TYR A 564 7.25 -5.16 31.99
CA TYR A 564 8.63 -5.66 32.02
C TYR A 564 9.52 -4.76 31.16
N PHE A 565 10.21 -3.84 31.86
CA PHE A 565 11.34 -3.11 31.28
C PHE A 565 12.55 -4.01 31.30
N ARG A 566 13.21 -4.16 30.17
CA ARG A 566 14.54 -4.78 30.08
C ARG A 566 15.46 -3.80 29.35
N ASP A 567 16.35 -3.23 30.10
CA ASP A 567 17.55 -2.63 29.53
C ASP A 567 18.51 -3.78 29.21
N LEU A 568 18.58 -4.11 27.93
CA LEU A 568 19.45 -5.14 27.43
C LEU A 568 20.80 -4.52 27.13
N SER A 569 21.76 -4.70 28.07
CA SER A 569 23.16 -4.39 27.82
C SER A 569 23.75 -5.45 26.89
N LEU A 570 24.13 -5.06 25.69
CA LEU A 570 24.79 -5.93 24.71
C LEU A 570 26.27 -6.11 25.01
N GLY A 571 26.81 -5.36 25.99
CA GLY A 571 28.22 -5.40 26.37
C GLY A 571 29.16 -4.79 25.34
N SER A 572 30.44 -4.88 25.59
CA SER A 572 31.48 -4.62 24.61
C SER A 572 31.55 -5.78 23.63
N PRO A 573 31.85 -5.56 22.34
CA PRO A 573 32.25 -6.66 21.47
C PRO A 573 33.39 -7.42 22.16
N GLU A 574 33.23 -8.74 22.32
CA GLU A 574 34.33 -9.59 22.69
C GLU A 574 35.45 -9.36 21.68
N GLU A 575 36.71 -9.32 22.13
CA GLU A 575 37.86 -9.05 21.28
C GLU A 575 37.75 -9.84 19.99
N THR A 576 37.34 -9.13 18.93
CA THR A 576 37.25 -9.75 17.61
C THR A 576 38.67 -10.05 17.21
N ILE A 577 38.94 -11.28 16.90
CA ILE A 577 40.21 -11.79 16.41
C ILE A 577 40.71 -10.83 15.34
N CYS A 578 41.85 -10.21 15.59
CA CYS A 578 42.56 -9.39 14.63
C CYS A 578 42.67 -10.19 13.33
N ASN A 579 42.14 -9.63 12.25
CA ASN A 579 42.24 -10.29 10.97
C ASN A 579 43.72 -10.19 10.55
N GLU A 580 44.49 -11.21 10.82
CA GLU A 580 45.96 -11.28 10.63
C GLU A 580 46.37 -10.93 9.17
N SER A 581 45.43 -11.02 8.22
CA SER A 581 45.68 -10.71 6.80
C SER A 581 45.57 -9.22 6.43
N THR A 582 44.82 -8.41 7.20
CA THR A 582 44.59 -6.99 6.89
C THR A 582 45.15 -6.04 7.95
N GLY A 583 45.50 -6.51 9.12
CA GLY A 583 45.97 -5.67 10.24
C GLY A 583 44.89 -4.72 10.79
N GLU A 584 43.64 -4.87 10.36
CA GLU A 584 42.52 -4.01 10.77
C GLU A 584 41.92 -4.53 12.07
N TYR A 585 41.85 -3.66 13.06
CA TYR A 585 41.08 -3.89 14.29
C TYR A 585 39.59 -3.74 13.98
N GLY A 586 38.87 -4.87 13.87
CA GLY A 586 37.45 -4.90 13.55
C GLY A 586 36.49 -4.22 14.55
N ASP A 587 37.06 -3.67 15.64
CA ASP A 587 36.31 -3.06 16.74
C ASP A 587 36.31 -1.52 16.68
N VAL A 588 37.13 -0.92 15.83
CA VAL A 588 37.26 0.52 15.71
C VAL A 588 36.38 1.02 14.57
N TYR A 589 35.65 2.09 14.78
CA TYR A 589 34.73 2.67 13.81
C TYR A 589 34.69 4.20 13.91
N ARG A 590 34.32 4.86 12.85
CA ARG A 590 33.94 6.28 12.80
C ARG A 590 32.45 6.46 12.91
N GLY A 591 31.71 5.55 12.27
CA GLY A 591 30.26 5.45 12.34
C GLY A 591 29.79 4.00 12.43
N VAL A 592 28.86 3.73 13.32
CA VAL A 592 28.28 2.39 13.51
C VAL A 592 26.78 2.40 13.21
N GLN A 593 26.32 1.38 12.50
CA GLN A 593 24.91 1.15 12.20
C GLN A 593 24.50 -0.24 12.71
N PHE A 594 23.29 -0.35 13.22
CA PHE A 594 22.74 -1.63 13.67
C PHE A 594 21.57 -2.07 12.78
N ARG A 595 21.52 -3.37 12.54
CA ARG A 595 20.34 -4.06 12.06
C ARG A 595 19.81 -4.92 13.20
N ILE A 596 18.57 -4.67 13.59
CA ILE A 596 17.88 -5.35 14.67
C ILE A 596 16.80 -6.23 14.05
N ASP A 597 16.99 -7.54 14.06
CA ASP A 597 16.00 -8.53 13.67
C ASP A 597 15.34 -9.04 14.95
N ILE A 598 14.02 -8.80 15.11
CA ILE A 598 13.28 -9.17 16.30
C ILE A 598 12.00 -9.91 15.96
N SER A 599 11.73 -11.00 16.66
CA SER A 599 10.52 -11.80 16.53
C SER A 599 9.97 -12.15 17.89
N GLY A 600 8.67 -12.04 18.06
CA GLY A 600 8.00 -12.35 19.31
C GLY A 600 6.50 -12.12 19.22
N GLU A 601 5.77 -12.47 20.28
CA GLU A 601 4.33 -12.22 20.31
C GLU A 601 4.03 -10.72 20.39
N TYR A 602 4.75 -10.00 21.25
CA TYR A 602 4.71 -8.55 21.37
C TYR A 602 6.00 -8.05 22.01
N TRP A 603 6.47 -6.90 21.57
CA TRP A 603 7.64 -6.20 22.08
C TRP A 603 7.52 -4.70 21.74
N ARG A 604 8.21 -3.87 22.51
CA ARG A 604 8.43 -2.45 22.23
C ARG A 604 9.91 -2.14 22.30
N LEU A 605 10.46 -1.52 21.27
CA LEU A 605 11.80 -0.97 21.26
C LEU A 605 11.68 0.54 21.42
N GLU A 606 12.09 1.07 22.56
CA GLU A 606 11.94 2.47 22.91
C GLU A 606 13.15 3.31 22.56
N ASN A 607 14.34 2.78 22.86
CA ASN A 607 15.57 3.53 22.68
C ASN A 607 16.75 2.61 22.39
N LEU A 608 17.81 3.23 21.89
CA LEU A 608 19.13 2.66 21.68
C LEU A 608 20.15 3.66 22.22
N LEU A 609 21.04 3.24 23.10
CA LEU A 609 22.14 4.04 23.64
C LEU A 609 23.47 3.36 23.35
N ILE A 610 24.42 4.12 22.82
CA ILE A 610 25.77 3.67 22.51
C ILE A 610 26.73 4.48 23.38
N ILE A 611 27.62 3.80 24.05
CA ILE A 611 28.70 4.38 24.85
C ILE A 611 30.02 3.92 24.26
N SER A 612 30.88 4.86 23.88
CA SER A 612 32.12 4.58 23.17
C SER A 612 33.30 5.33 23.77
N ASP A 613 34.46 4.71 23.73
CA ASP A 613 35.75 5.34 24.00
C ASP A 613 36.28 5.97 22.72
N VAL A 614 36.74 7.20 22.80
CA VAL A 614 37.46 7.85 21.70
C VAL A 614 38.89 7.35 21.68
N HIS A 615 39.25 6.66 20.60
CA HIS A 615 40.66 6.37 20.35
C HIS A 615 41.36 7.66 19.91
N LYS A 616 42.54 7.91 20.44
CA LYS A 616 43.41 8.92 19.86
C LYS A 616 43.73 8.45 18.45
N THR A 617 43.23 9.14 17.47
CA THR A 617 43.64 8.93 16.10
C THR A 617 45.13 9.17 16.04
N SER A 618 45.86 8.22 15.51
CA SER A 618 47.23 8.40 15.05
C SER A 618 47.31 9.39 13.85
N TYR A 619 46.43 10.42 13.86
CA TYR A 619 46.50 11.47 12.84
C TYR A 619 47.87 12.20 12.84
N ASP A 620 48.52 12.21 13.99
CA ASP A 620 49.88 12.76 14.09
C ASP A 620 50.96 11.86 13.48
N GLU A 621 50.70 10.54 13.32
CA GLU A 621 51.66 9.64 12.69
C GLU A 621 51.43 9.47 11.17
N ASN A 622 50.19 9.60 10.70
CA ASN A 622 49.86 9.40 9.28
C ASN A 622 49.98 10.69 8.42
N LEU A 623 50.10 11.86 9.03
CA LEU A 623 50.42 13.08 8.26
C LEU A 623 51.79 12.99 7.56
N CYS A 624 52.73 12.22 8.11
CA CYS A 624 53.99 11.95 7.47
C CYS A 624 53.90 11.12 6.18
N ASP A 625 52.90 10.24 6.07
CA ASP A 625 52.71 9.41 4.87
C ASP A 625 52.02 10.16 3.72
N LEU A 626 51.28 11.23 3.98
CA LEU A 626 50.75 12.12 2.93
C LEU A 626 51.83 12.92 2.23
N GLU A 627 52.94 13.22 2.91
CA GLU A 627 54.12 13.85 2.29
C GLU A 627 54.90 12.88 1.39
N SER A 628 54.72 11.55 1.55
CA SER A 628 55.38 10.54 0.72
C SER A 628 54.74 10.31 -0.65
N GLY A 629 53.66 11.00 -0.99
CA GLY A 629 53.06 10.98 -2.33
C GLY A 629 52.39 9.65 -2.71
N LYS A 630 52.06 8.76 -1.76
CA LYS A 630 51.26 7.58 -2.05
C LYS A 630 49.84 7.98 -2.41
N LYS A 631 49.51 7.87 -3.69
CA LYS A 631 48.14 8.01 -4.17
C LYS A 631 47.32 6.83 -3.64
N ILE A 632 46.33 7.10 -2.78
CA ILE A 632 45.29 6.14 -2.43
C ILE A 632 44.35 6.06 -3.66
N TYR A 633 44.46 4.99 -4.41
CA TYR A 633 43.45 4.66 -5.41
C TYR A 633 42.27 4.00 -4.69
N LEU A 634 41.19 4.73 -4.56
CA LEU A 634 39.90 4.11 -4.28
C LEU A 634 39.49 3.29 -5.50
N ASP A 635 39.44 2.00 -5.35
CA ASP A 635 38.99 1.12 -6.43
C ASP A 635 37.52 1.37 -6.70
N CYS A 636 37.21 1.85 -7.92
CA CYS A 636 35.84 2.17 -8.32
C CYS A 636 34.90 0.94 -8.33
N ASP A 637 35.44 -0.27 -8.29
CA ASP A 637 34.67 -1.49 -8.25
C ASP A 637 34.07 -1.76 -6.86
N GLU A 638 34.73 -1.33 -5.78
CA GLU A 638 34.16 -1.41 -4.41
C GLU A 638 32.92 -0.49 -4.23
N ILE A 639 32.84 0.62 -4.94
CA ILE A 639 31.70 1.53 -4.88
C ILE A 639 30.47 0.93 -5.61
N ARG A 640 30.68 0.12 -6.64
CA ARG A 640 29.60 -0.59 -7.34
C ARG A 640 28.97 -1.68 -6.47
N ASP A 641 29.75 -2.38 -5.69
CA ASP A 641 29.26 -3.43 -4.80
C ASP A 641 28.36 -2.89 -3.67
N ILE A 642 28.61 -1.69 -3.17
CA ILE A 642 27.77 -1.06 -2.13
C ILE A 642 26.33 -0.83 -2.62
N ASN A 643 26.13 -0.47 -3.88
CA ASN A 643 24.82 -0.23 -4.46
C ASN A 643 24.07 -1.53 -4.87
N LEU A 644 24.78 -2.61 -5.16
CA LEU A 644 24.20 -3.90 -5.56
C LEU A 644 23.74 -4.75 -4.36
N TYR A 645 24.39 -4.65 -3.22
CA TYR A 645 24.04 -5.44 -2.02
C TYR A 645 22.75 -4.99 -1.30
N HIS A 646 22.25 -3.80 -1.59
CA HIS A 646 21.04 -3.31 -0.93
C HIS A 646 19.72 -3.90 -1.46
N THR A 647 19.73 -4.58 -2.59
CA THR A 647 18.48 -5.04 -3.23
C THR A 647 18.21 -6.54 -3.13
N THR A 648 19.22 -7.38 -2.95
CA THR A 648 19.03 -8.85 -2.99
C THR A 648 18.83 -9.51 -1.63
N ASP A 649 19.49 -9.06 -0.59
CA ASP A 649 19.39 -9.68 0.76
C ASP A 649 18.04 -9.45 1.48
N TYR A 650 17.21 -8.55 0.96
CA TYR A 650 15.95 -8.18 1.60
C TYR A 650 14.81 -9.18 1.38
N TRP A 651 14.91 -10.02 0.34
CA TRP A 651 13.82 -10.87 -0.11
C TRP A 651 14.00 -12.35 0.22
N GLU A 652 15.21 -12.80 0.58
CA GLU A 652 15.47 -14.20 0.95
C GLU A 652 14.97 -14.60 2.34
N ALA A 653 14.45 -13.66 3.13
CA ALA A 653 13.99 -13.89 4.49
C ALA A 653 12.47 -13.75 4.68
N VAL A 654 11.69 -13.80 3.60
CA VAL A 654 10.21 -13.76 3.66
C VAL A 654 9.64 -15.09 3.21
#